data_64c5d6b5c8e6619aedeb16e60d20b689
#
_entry.id   64c5d6b5c8e6619aedeb16e60d20b689
#
_cell.length_a   1.000
_cell.length_b   1.000
_cell.length_c   1.000
_cell.angle_alpha   90.00
_cell.angle_beta   90.00
_cell.angle_gamma   90.00
#
_symmetry.space_group_name_H-M   'P 1'
#
loop_
_entity.id
_entity.type
_entity.pdbx_description
1 polymer ?
#
loop_
_entity_poly.entity_id
_entity_poly.type
_entity_poly.pdbx_seq_one_letter_code
_entity_poly.pdbx_strand_id
1 'polypeptide(L)'
;MEFAGVCRSRRERLAVGVLIVCVLLAAGLFVVDVDASAPEPVLFDDTRSIGFASEDSEAIDSDDSVPRAQVFYSQYQYVIGYYGIETAVESINDPASQQQFGYPLVTYVTTYDRTEIELDDGLIETVQPPSWERTDNAYFVIDSEAETPAGPVAVPFADRQAAEAFADEYGGSVVDWTTLREQSFEVDDAEIVRQQVDTQQDDADQRVAAAETLLDREVSRELTPGDDLQAALDAAPNGSTVVLEPGTYEGPVDIDASVTLRGHGATVVGDGNGSTVRVNADDVAIEGLTIEGIGNESRDPDAVTDDEWDANIELGYGHGDAGIAAVGVSGVYITDVTVPYTEANGILLRDSPDSVVTDVAVQGADDWRDGFMGVMSMRSPAVIENSTFSDGRDGIYLHRSGETVIRNNEYREGRYGIHLMHTSDTLIENNRFADHEFSGITIMTSPARNAIVDNVVSNSSNGISTAGSNSYIARNIAVDNRVGITTTAVSSLYEQNVVRNNTNGMRTGSVLATSSVHSNDFVENDNHATASAGPLRVWADGNQGNYWQGAYGTDADSPRPYLPTDPVDGHLHRSTAHYTVAESPVNQGLRALQGSTPGLRSGSIIDPYPQPTPQNPDRYAIAERVVDDGIDAAPSATNTTATP
;
A
#
# COMPACT_ATOMS: atom_id res chain seq x y z
N MET A 1 -33.02 42.73 33.24
CA MET A 1 -34.26 42.02 32.94
C MET A 1 -34.39 40.88 33.91
N GLU A 2 -35.44 40.93 34.72
CA GLU A 2 -35.72 40.05 35.83
C GLU A 2 -35.98 38.63 35.36
N PHE A 3 -35.22 37.67 35.90
CA PHE A 3 -35.60 36.26 35.84
C PHE A 3 -36.70 36.01 36.86
N ALA A 4 -37.92 35.88 36.36
CA ALA A 4 -39.10 35.53 37.14
C ALA A 4 -38.87 34.18 37.85
N GLY A 5 -38.94 34.22 39.17
CA GLY A 5 -38.80 33.04 40.02
C GLY A 5 -39.93 32.04 39.79
N VAL A 6 -39.61 30.86 39.29
CA VAL A 6 -40.48 29.68 39.31
C VAL A 6 -40.62 29.24 40.75
N CYS A 7 -41.78 29.47 41.35
CA CYS A 7 -42.11 29.03 42.69
C CYS A 7 -42.32 27.50 42.69
N ARG A 8 -41.24 26.74 42.86
CA ARG A 8 -41.30 25.26 42.95
C ARG A 8 -41.82 24.84 44.33
N SER A 9 -42.73 23.89 44.32
CA SER A 9 -43.30 23.32 45.55
C SER A 9 -42.21 22.68 46.41
N ARG A 10 -42.46 22.57 47.71
CA ARG A 10 -41.49 21.95 48.66
C ARG A 10 -41.10 20.51 48.23
N ARG A 11 -41.99 19.79 47.54
CA ARG A 11 -41.79 18.45 46.97
C ARG A 11 -40.83 18.47 45.78
N GLU A 12 -40.91 19.47 44.91
CA GLU A 12 -40.00 19.59 43.76
C GLU A 12 -38.58 19.95 44.19
N ARG A 13 -38.41 20.78 45.20
CA ARG A 13 -37.10 21.08 45.79
C ARG A 13 -36.48 19.86 46.45
N LEU A 14 -37.31 19.03 47.09
CA LEU A 14 -36.87 17.77 47.68
C LEU A 14 -36.47 16.75 46.61
N ALA A 15 -37.24 16.65 45.52
CA ALA A 15 -36.95 15.76 44.40
C ALA A 15 -35.66 16.18 43.67
N VAL A 16 -35.43 17.47 43.43
CA VAL A 16 -34.20 18.00 42.84
C VAL A 16 -33.01 17.75 43.78
N GLY A 17 -33.18 17.94 45.09
CA GLY A 17 -32.13 17.64 46.07
C GLY A 17 -31.78 16.18 46.11
N VAL A 18 -32.75 15.27 46.08
CA VAL A 18 -32.53 13.83 46.02
C VAL A 18 -31.83 13.43 44.69
N LEU A 19 -32.24 14.04 43.56
CA LEU A 19 -31.58 13.77 42.26
C LEU A 19 -30.13 14.20 42.27
N ILE A 20 -29.83 15.39 42.81
CA ILE A 20 -28.45 15.89 42.94
C ILE A 20 -27.63 14.96 43.85
N VAL A 21 -28.19 14.51 44.95
CA VAL A 21 -27.50 13.56 45.86
C VAL A 21 -27.29 12.19 45.16
N CYS A 22 -28.27 11.70 44.38
CA CYS A 22 -28.12 10.49 43.62
C CYS A 22 -27.05 10.62 42.53
N VAL A 23 -26.97 11.75 41.83
CA VAL A 23 -25.95 12.05 40.84
C VAL A 23 -24.58 12.16 41.49
N LEU A 24 -24.46 12.80 42.64
CA LEU A 24 -23.19 12.89 43.39
C LEU A 24 -22.77 11.54 43.99
N LEU A 25 -23.72 10.71 44.43
CA LEU A 25 -23.45 9.36 44.89
C LEU A 25 -23.05 8.45 43.72
N ALA A 26 -23.72 8.58 42.57
CA ALA A 26 -23.34 7.87 41.37
C ALA A 26 -21.94 8.29 40.88
N ALA A 27 -21.65 9.59 40.87
CA ALA A 27 -20.33 10.11 40.55
C ALA A 27 -19.25 9.65 41.56
N GLY A 28 -19.60 9.54 42.84
CA GLY A 28 -18.72 9.01 43.89
C GLY A 28 -18.47 7.50 43.82
N LEU A 29 -19.42 6.73 43.21
CA LEU A 29 -19.22 5.29 42.97
C LEU A 29 -18.34 5.03 41.71
N PHE A 30 -18.05 6.05 40.92
CA PHE A 30 -17.10 6.03 39.82
C PHE A 30 -15.75 6.68 40.17
N VAL A 31 -15.49 6.97 41.45
CA VAL A 31 -14.10 7.14 41.89
C VAL A 31 -13.47 5.75 41.83
N VAL A 32 -13.01 5.39 40.65
CA VAL A 32 -11.99 4.35 40.49
C VAL A 32 -10.84 4.79 41.37
N ASP A 33 -10.47 3.95 42.33
CA ASP A 33 -9.27 4.12 43.08
C ASP A 33 -8.12 4.02 42.06
N VAL A 34 -7.68 5.17 41.57
CA VAL A 34 -6.51 5.29 40.70
C VAL A 34 -5.30 5.26 41.63
N ASP A 35 -5.11 4.14 42.31
CA ASP A 35 -3.78 3.71 42.67
C ASP A 35 -3.14 3.20 41.39
N ALA A 36 -2.94 4.15 40.46
CA ALA A 36 -2.39 3.88 39.15
C ALA A 36 -0.88 3.76 39.30
N SER A 37 -0.44 2.58 39.74
CA SER A 37 0.86 2.10 39.27
C SER A 37 0.77 2.07 37.76
N ALA A 38 1.75 2.69 37.07
CA ALA A 38 1.85 2.60 35.63
C ALA A 38 1.72 1.10 35.23
N PRO A 39 0.95 0.77 34.17
CA PRO A 39 0.85 -0.61 33.71
C PRO A 39 2.26 -1.16 33.46
N GLU A 40 2.48 -2.42 33.76
CA GLU A 40 3.75 -3.10 33.45
C GLU A 40 3.87 -3.36 31.93
N PRO A 41 5.10 -3.43 31.38
CA PRO A 41 5.30 -3.77 29.99
C PRO A 41 4.75 -5.19 29.70
N VAL A 42 4.16 -5.38 28.53
CA VAL A 42 3.66 -6.68 28.06
C VAL A 42 4.72 -7.38 27.21
N LEU A 43 4.50 -8.65 26.85
CA LEU A 43 5.30 -9.29 25.81
C LEU A 43 5.14 -8.51 24.50
N PHE A 44 6.22 -8.30 23.76
CA PHE A 44 6.14 -7.51 22.53
C PHE A 44 5.18 -8.12 21.50
N ASP A 45 5.12 -9.44 21.43
CA ASP A 45 4.19 -10.18 20.57
C ASP A 45 2.70 -9.98 20.95
N ASP A 46 2.43 -9.53 22.18
CA ASP A 46 1.07 -9.17 22.62
C ASP A 46 0.70 -7.72 22.23
N THR A 47 1.63 -6.96 21.70
CA THR A 47 1.37 -5.59 21.22
C THR A 47 0.75 -5.57 19.82
N ARG A 48 0.34 -4.38 19.39
CA ARG A 48 0.05 -4.08 17.98
C ARG A 48 1.27 -3.35 17.43
N SER A 49 2.12 -4.07 16.70
CA SER A 49 3.41 -3.54 16.28
C SER A 49 3.35 -2.80 14.95
N ILE A 50 4.19 -1.77 14.84
CA ILE A 50 4.45 -0.96 13.63
C ILE A 50 5.95 -0.69 13.53
N GLY A 51 6.42 -0.31 12.34
CA GLY A 51 7.77 0.14 12.09
C GLY A 51 8.61 -0.75 11.17
N PHE A 52 8.17 -1.99 10.87
CA PHE A 52 8.88 -2.85 9.92
C PHE A 52 7.96 -3.43 8.86
N ALA A 53 8.45 -3.51 7.65
CA ALA A 53 7.89 -4.36 6.60
C ALA A 53 8.23 -5.84 6.84
N SER A 54 7.56 -6.74 6.11
CA SER A 54 7.88 -8.17 6.19
C SER A 54 9.28 -8.46 5.67
N GLU A 55 9.69 -7.77 4.60
CA GLU A 55 11.03 -7.88 4.01
C GLU A 55 12.11 -7.43 5.00
N ASP A 56 11.89 -6.31 5.70
CA ASP A 56 12.82 -5.81 6.73
C ASP A 56 12.96 -6.83 7.87
N SER A 57 11.86 -7.52 8.23
CA SER A 57 11.88 -8.55 9.27
C SER A 57 12.63 -9.83 8.85
N GLU A 58 12.68 -10.13 7.55
CA GLU A 58 13.42 -11.27 7.00
C GLU A 58 14.91 -11.01 6.90
N ALA A 59 15.31 -9.74 6.85
CA ALA A 59 16.72 -9.32 6.88
C ALA A 59 17.36 -9.39 8.27
N ILE A 60 16.56 -9.69 9.32
CA ILE A 60 17.02 -9.75 10.72
C ILE A 60 17.25 -11.21 11.09
N ASP A 61 18.48 -11.57 11.41
CA ASP A 61 18.84 -12.90 11.89
C ASP A 61 18.38 -13.13 13.34
N SER A 62 18.38 -14.38 13.78
CA SER A 62 17.90 -14.78 15.12
C SER A 62 18.69 -14.15 16.28
N ASP A 63 19.92 -13.75 16.03
CA ASP A 63 20.86 -13.18 17.02
C ASP A 63 20.82 -11.64 17.01
N ASP A 64 20.20 -11.03 16.00
CA ASP A 64 20.01 -9.59 15.90
C ASP A 64 18.95 -9.09 16.88
N SER A 65 19.17 -7.90 17.39
CA SER A 65 18.27 -7.23 18.32
C SER A 65 17.92 -5.83 17.84
N VAL A 66 16.65 -5.61 17.58
CA VAL A 66 16.13 -4.28 17.21
C VAL A 66 15.65 -3.54 18.45
N PRO A 67 16.06 -2.27 18.69
CA PRO A 67 15.48 -1.43 19.71
C PRO A 67 13.96 -1.30 19.56
N ARG A 68 13.21 -1.54 20.64
CA ARG A 68 11.74 -1.57 20.61
C ARG A 68 11.17 -0.63 21.66
N ALA A 69 10.00 -0.08 21.37
CA ALA A 69 9.21 0.67 22.33
C ALA A 69 7.81 0.08 22.49
N GLN A 70 7.20 0.31 23.66
CA GLN A 70 5.78 0.04 23.95
C GLN A 70 5.13 1.30 24.48
N VAL A 71 4.01 1.70 23.88
CA VAL A 71 3.26 2.89 24.30
C VAL A 71 1.85 2.50 24.72
N PHE A 72 1.49 2.92 25.94
CA PHE A 72 0.15 2.80 26.48
C PHE A 72 -0.56 4.15 26.33
N TYR A 73 -1.62 4.19 25.54
CA TYR A 73 -2.36 5.41 25.25
C TYR A 73 -3.65 5.54 26.07
N SER A 74 -4.09 6.77 26.34
CA SER A 74 -5.21 7.06 27.22
C SER A 74 -6.59 6.71 26.62
N GLN A 75 -6.70 6.61 25.31
CA GLN A 75 -7.97 6.35 24.60
C GLN A 75 -7.92 5.11 23.70
N TYR A 76 -6.86 4.32 23.76
CA TYR A 76 -6.69 3.11 22.99
C TYR A 76 -6.53 1.91 23.91
N GLN A 77 -7.25 0.82 23.61
CA GLN A 77 -7.31 -0.34 24.52
C GLN A 77 -6.15 -1.32 24.36
N TYR A 78 -5.39 -1.21 23.26
CA TYR A 78 -4.25 -2.07 22.99
C TYR A 78 -2.95 -1.31 23.27
N VAL A 79 -1.89 -2.04 23.55
CA VAL A 79 -0.54 -1.50 23.61
C VAL A 79 0.00 -1.44 22.20
N ILE A 80 0.57 -0.30 21.80
CA ILE A 80 1.24 -0.18 20.51
C ILE A 80 2.72 -0.48 20.72
N GLY A 81 3.23 -1.46 19.99
CA GLY A 81 4.65 -1.79 19.90
C GLY A 81 5.28 -1.08 18.71
N TYR A 82 6.50 -0.59 18.88
CA TYR A 82 7.25 0.05 17.81
C TYR A 82 8.58 -0.68 17.64
N TYR A 83 8.90 -1.03 16.41
CA TYR A 83 10.25 -1.34 15.99
C TYR A 83 10.94 -0.01 15.67
N GLY A 84 12.06 0.26 16.34
CA GLY A 84 12.70 1.58 16.34
C GLY A 84 12.14 2.54 17.39
N ILE A 85 13.05 3.22 18.13
CA ILE A 85 12.68 4.23 19.11
C ILE A 85 12.26 5.53 18.42
N GLU A 86 12.89 5.86 17.30
CA GLU A 86 12.60 6.97 16.42
C GLU A 86 11.16 6.91 15.92
N THR A 87 10.69 5.75 15.46
CA THR A 87 9.29 5.52 15.02
C THR A 87 8.30 5.81 16.17
N ALA A 88 8.65 5.39 17.40
CA ALA A 88 7.82 5.68 18.56
C ALA A 88 7.79 7.18 18.88
N VAL A 89 8.92 7.88 18.77
CA VAL A 89 9.02 9.32 19.02
C VAL A 89 8.19 10.11 18.02
N GLU A 90 8.33 9.83 16.72
CA GLU A 90 7.55 10.47 15.66
C GLU A 90 6.04 10.23 15.88
N SER A 91 5.63 8.99 16.12
CA SER A 91 4.23 8.65 16.40
C SER A 91 3.67 9.35 17.65
N ILE A 92 4.45 9.47 18.73
CA ILE A 92 4.03 10.17 19.95
C ILE A 92 3.89 11.68 19.73
N ASN A 93 4.72 12.25 18.88
CA ASN A 93 4.73 13.68 18.59
C ASN A 93 3.70 14.06 17.52
N ASP A 94 3.26 13.12 16.67
CA ASP A 94 2.29 13.35 15.62
C ASP A 94 0.90 13.74 16.20
N PRO A 95 0.34 14.91 15.81
CA PRO A 95 -0.99 15.33 16.25
C PRO A 95 -2.12 14.39 15.82
N ALA A 96 -2.02 13.72 14.67
CA ALA A 96 -3.03 12.78 14.20
C ALA A 96 -3.06 11.52 15.08
N SER A 97 -1.90 10.98 15.45
CA SER A 97 -1.77 9.89 16.41
C SER A 97 -2.34 10.26 17.78
N GLN A 98 -2.09 11.47 18.28
CA GLN A 98 -2.67 11.93 19.53
C GLN A 98 -4.20 12.08 19.46
N GLN A 99 -4.73 12.53 18.32
CA GLN A 99 -6.16 12.62 18.10
C GLN A 99 -6.80 11.22 18.05
N GLN A 100 -6.12 10.26 17.47
CA GLN A 100 -6.58 8.88 17.29
C GLN A 100 -6.48 8.07 18.58
N PHE A 101 -5.34 8.10 19.28
CA PHE A 101 -5.04 7.21 20.41
C PHE A 101 -5.10 7.90 21.78
N GLY A 102 -5.15 9.23 21.79
CA GLY A 102 -5.02 10.02 23.01
C GLY A 102 -3.57 10.24 23.41
N TYR A 103 -3.36 10.68 24.66
CA TYR A 103 -2.02 10.95 25.17
C TYR A 103 -1.32 9.67 25.63
N PRO A 104 0.01 9.56 25.46
CA PRO A 104 0.78 8.46 26.04
C PRO A 104 0.74 8.54 27.57
N LEU A 105 0.33 7.44 28.21
CA LEU A 105 0.27 7.30 29.67
C LEU A 105 1.63 6.86 30.22
N VAL A 106 2.27 5.92 29.56
CA VAL A 106 3.60 5.43 29.83
C VAL A 106 4.22 4.86 28.57
N THR A 107 5.53 5.06 28.43
CA THR A 107 6.34 4.50 27.34
C THR A 107 7.46 3.68 27.94
N TYR A 108 7.65 2.47 27.43
CA TYR A 108 8.76 1.57 27.75
C TYR A 108 9.63 1.39 26.52
N VAL A 109 10.93 1.21 26.75
CA VAL A 109 11.92 0.90 25.71
C VAL A 109 12.76 -0.30 26.14
N THR A 110 13.25 -1.05 25.17
CA THR A 110 14.26 -2.08 25.44
C THR A 110 15.59 -1.43 25.76
N THR A 111 16.31 -1.90 26.79
CA THR A 111 17.60 -1.35 27.19
C THR A 111 18.70 -2.42 27.17
N TYR A 112 19.91 -2.01 26.80
CA TYR A 112 21.03 -2.89 26.46
C TYR A 112 22.15 -2.90 27.50
N ASP A 113 21.98 -2.28 28.65
CA ASP A 113 23.00 -2.18 29.73
C ASP A 113 23.33 -3.51 30.41
N ARG A 114 22.58 -4.58 30.15
CA ARG A 114 22.76 -5.92 30.78
C ARG A 114 23.23 -6.99 29.83
N THR A 115 23.53 -6.65 28.59
CA THR A 115 24.01 -7.58 27.58
C THR A 115 25.27 -7.02 26.93
N GLU A 116 26.13 -7.90 26.45
CA GLU A 116 27.22 -7.50 25.57
C GLU A 116 26.60 -7.18 24.19
N ILE A 117 27.01 -6.07 23.60
CA ILE A 117 26.56 -5.60 22.29
C ILE A 117 27.76 -5.67 21.36
N GLU A 118 27.55 -6.25 20.18
CA GLU A 118 28.45 -6.14 19.03
C GLU A 118 27.63 -5.58 17.86
N LEU A 119 28.28 -4.85 16.96
CA LEU A 119 27.64 -4.42 15.71
C LEU A 119 28.22 -5.27 14.58
N ASP A 120 27.33 -5.99 13.86
CA ASP A 120 27.67 -6.66 12.61
C ASP A 120 26.99 -5.90 11.46
N ASP A 121 27.78 -5.28 10.61
CA ASP A 121 27.32 -4.40 9.50
C ASP A 121 26.28 -3.35 9.96
N GLY A 122 26.47 -2.79 11.17
CA GLY A 122 25.56 -1.82 11.81
C GLY A 122 24.40 -2.43 12.62
N LEU A 123 24.05 -3.70 12.41
CA LEU A 123 23.00 -4.40 13.16
C LEU A 123 23.48 -4.75 14.57
N ILE A 124 22.57 -4.61 15.53
CA ILE A 124 22.88 -4.87 16.96
C ILE A 124 22.75 -6.37 17.23
N GLU A 125 23.86 -7.05 17.50
CA GLU A 125 23.86 -8.39 18.03
C GLU A 125 23.92 -8.38 19.57
N THR A 126 23.18 -9.29 20.22
CA THR A 126 23.14 -9.39 21.68
C THR A 126 23.21 -10.82 22.16
N VAL A 127 24.01 -11.05 23.22
CA VAL A 127 24.13 -12.38 23.84
C VAL A 127 22.90 -12.73 24.70
N GLN A 128 22.21 -11.73 25.22
CA GLN A 128 21.02 -11.88 26.06
C GLN A 128 19.92 -10.90 25.61
N PRO A 129 18.63 -11.29 25.68
CA PRO A 129 17.55 -10.40 25.34
C PRO A 129 17.60 -9.09 26.16
N PRO A 130 17.35 -7.93 25.54
CA PRO A 130 17.29 -6.65 26.23
C PRO A 130 16.12 -6.61 27.24
N SER A 131 16.21 -5.73 28.23
CA SER A 131 15.22 -5.58 29.29
C SER A 131 14.36 -4.33 29.07
N TRP A 132 13.09 -4.37 29.51
CA TRP A 132 12.20 -3.20 29.41
C TRP A 132 12.48 -2.20 30.54
N GLU A 133 12.61 -0.93 30.20
CA GLU A 133 12.73 0.19 31.13
C GLU A 133 11.81 1.34 30.70
N ARG A 134 11.39 2.16 31.64
CA ARG A 134 10.62 3.38 31.36
C ARG A 134 11.51 4.43 30.70
N THR A 135 10.99 5.13 29.73
CA THR A 135 11.72 6.20 29.04
C THR A 135 12.23 7.30 29.96
N ASP A 136 11.51 7.59 31.04
CA ASP A 136 11.93 8.58 32.05
C ASP A 136 13.26 8.20 32.78
N ASN A 137 13.62 6.92 32.75
CA ASN A 137 14.81 6.37 33.38
C ASN A 137 15.87 5.92 32.37
N ALA A 138 15.64 6.14 31.07
CA ALA A 138 16.52 5.68 30.00
C ALA A 138 17.35 6.83 29.43
N TYR A 139 18.52 6.48 28.90
CA TYR A 139 19.42 7.32 28.11
C TYR A 139 19.51 6.71 26.72
N PHE A 140 19.65 7.55 25.71
CA PHE A 140 19.61 7.13 24.31
C PHE A 140 20.89 7.58 23.61
N VAL A 141 21.50 6.70 22.83
CA VAL A 141 22.60 7.06 21.94
C VAL A 141 22.02 7.25 20.55
N ILE A 142 22.20 8.44 20.01
CA ILE A 142 21.78 8.83 18.65
C ILE A 142 23.02 9.11 17.79
N ASP A 143 22.87 9.03 16.47
CA ASP A 143 23.95 9.28 15.49
C ASP A 143 25.18 8.36 15.71
N SER A 144 24.96 7.12 16.17
CA SER A 144 25.98 6.07 16.26
C SER A 144 26.05 5.27 14.95
N GLU A 145 26.99 4.31 14.90
CA GLU A 145 27.10 3.34 13.79
C GLU A 145 26.01 2.27 13.81
N ALA A 146 25.11 2.27 14.83
CA ALA A 146 24.04 1.30 14.92
C ALA A 146 22.90 1.63 13.94
N GLU A 147 22.49 0.60 13.20
CA GLU A 147 21.43 0.68 12.21
C GLU A 147 20.42 -0.46 12.38
N THR A 148 19.30 -0.33 11.71
CA THR A 148 18.32 -1.39 11.43
C THR A 148 18.13 -1.48 9.90
N PRO A 149 17.44 -2.49 9.37
CA PRO A 149 17.07 -2.49 7.94
C PRO A 149 16.29 -1.25 7.48
N ALA A 150 15.68 -0.50 8.43
CA ALA A 150 14.99 0.76 8.18
C ALA A 150 15.89 2.01 8.36
N GLY A 151 17.19 1.86 8.59
CA GLY A 151 18.17 2.93 8.74
C GLY A 151 18.68 3.16 10.15
N PRO A 152 19.33 4.33 10.43
CA PRO A 152 19.93 4.66 11.71
C PRO A 152 18.95 4.56 12.88
N VAL A 153 19.40 4.04 14.03
CA VAL A 153 18.54 3.78 15.18
C VAL A 153 19.07 4.42 16.47
N ALA A 154 18.16 4.88 17.32
CA ALA A 154 18.48 5.32 18.69
C ALA A 154 18.58 4.11 19.61
N VAL A 155 19.72 3.92 20.29
CA VAL A 155 20.01 2.77 21.16
C VAL A 155 19.78 3.14 22.63
N PRO A 156 18.81 2.49 23.34
CA PRO A 156 18.47 2.84 24.73
C PRO A 156 19.29 2.08 25.78
N PHE A 157 19.61 2.77 26.87
CA PHE A 157 20.31 2.23 28.06
C PHE A 157 19.64 2.72 29.35
N ALA A 158 19.53 1.88 30.38
CA ALA A 158 19.07 2.31 31.68
C ALA A 158 20.19 2.99 32.48
N ASP A 159 21.45 2.71 32.19
CA ASP A 159 22.62 3.31 32.82
C ASP A 159 23.33 4.28 31.86
N ARG A 160 23.48 5.52 32.32
CA ARG A 160 24.17 6.57 31.57
C ARG A 160 25.61 6.20 31.21
N GLN A 161 26.32 5.53 32.14
CA GLN A 161 27.71 5.13 31.90
C GLN A 161 27.81 4.07 30.80
N ALA A 162 26.82 3.16 30.72
CA ALA A 162 26.73 2.20 29.61
C ALA A 162 26.47 2.90 28.27
N ALA A 163 25.56 3.89 28.26
CA ALA A 163 25.32 4.71 27.07
C ALA A 163 26.57 5.49 26.61
N GLU A 164 27.31 6.09 27.54
CA GLU A 164 28.56 6.79 27.26
C GLU A 164 29.64 5.83 26.73
N ALA A 165 29.74 4.60 27.28
CA ALA A 165 30.68 3.59 26.81
C ALA A 165 30.36 3.11 25.37
N PHE A 166 29.07 2.91 25.05
CA PHE A 166 28.63 2.57 23.69
C PHE A 166 28.93 3.71 22.72
N ALA A 167 28.64 4.96 23.08
CA ALA A 167 28.93 6.14 22.26
C ALA A 167 30.45 6.35 22.04
N ASP A 168 31.28 6.01 23.03
CA ASP A 168 32.76 6.06 22.92
C ASP A 168 33.28 4.99 21.92
N GLU A 169 32.60 3.85 21.79
CA GLU A 169 33.00 2.73 20.93
C GLU A 169 32.44 2.85 19.52
N TYR A 170 31.15 3.17 19.39
CA TYR A 170 30.42 3.17 18.11
C TYR A 170 29.98 4.55 17.64
N GLY A 171 30.48 5.61 18.28
CA GLY A 171 30.12 6.97 17.92
C GLY A 171 28.77 7.42 18.50
N GLY A 172 28.37 8.61 18.10
CA GLY A 172 27.10 9.18 18.50
C GLY A 172 27.13 10.08 19.74
N SER A 173 25.95 10.41 20.25
CA SER A 173 25.77 11.28 21.42
C SER A 173 24.69 10.78 22.35
N VAL A 174 24.92 10.93 23.67
CA VAL A 174 23.98 10.49 24.72
C VAL A 174 22.98 11.60 25.04
N VAL A 175 21.70 11.31 24.87
CA VAL A 175 20.59 12.22 25.21
C VAL A 175 19.61 11.58 26.19
N ASP A 176 18.80 12.40 26.87
CA ASP A 176 17.67 11.94 27.68
C ASP A 176 16.38 11.91 26.83
N TRP A 177 15.31 11.32 27.37
CA TRP A 177 14.02 11.20 26.69
C TRP A 177 13.42 12.54 26.26
N THR A 178 13.59 13.58 27.07
CA THR A 178 13.07 14.91 26.75
C THR A 178 13.77 15.49 25.52
N THR A 179 15.08 15.38 25.49
CA THR A 179 15.91 15.84 24.36
C THR A 179 15.66 14.99 23.12
N LEU A 180 15.53 13.66 23.28
CA LEU A 180 15.22 12.76 22.16
C LEU A 180 13.90 13.13 21.47
N ARG A 181 12.87 13.46 22.25
CA ARG A 181 11.57 13.87 21.71
C ARG A 181 11.56 15.23 21.00
N GLU A 182 12.57 16.05 21.19
CA GLU A 182 12.77 17.31 20.48
C GLU A 182 13.51 17.12 19.15
N GLN A 183 14.05 15.92 18.90
CA GLN A 183 14.66 15.57 17.62
C GLN A 183 13.56 15.26 16.60
N SER A 184 13.88 15.47 15.33
CA SER A 184 13.11 15.01 14.17
C SER A 184 13.89 13.88 13.52
N PHE A 185 13.24 12.78 13.30
CA PHE A 185 13.83 11.59 12.68
C PHE A 185 13.28 11.45 11.27
N GLU A 186 14.14 11.10 10.33
CA GLU A 186 13.71 10.64 9.02
C GLU A 186 13.35 9.15 9.17
N VAL A 187 12.06 8.89 9.41
CA VAL A 187 11.51 7.52 9.43
C VAL A 187 10.78 7.28 8.12
N ASP A 188 10.93 6.09 7.59
CA ASP A 188 10.17 5.67 6.40
C ASP A 188 8.67 5.69 6.69
N ASP A 189 7.99 6.70 6.18
CA ASP A 189 6.56 6.87 6.29
C ASP A 189 5.90 7.15 4.94
N ALA A 190 4.58 7.20 4.90
CA ALA A 190 3.82 7.47 3.68
C ALA A 190 4.07 8.88 3.10
N GLU A 191 4.55 9.82 3.90
CA GLU A 191 4.91 11.18 3.47
C GLU A 191 6.22 11.17 2.67
N ILE A 192 7.20 10.37 3.07
CA ILE A 192 8.44 10.15 2.32
C ILE A 192 8.11 9.47 0.99
N VAL A 193 7.26 8.43 1.00
CA VAL A 193 6.82 7.76 -0.23
C VAL A 193 6.15 8.76 -1.18
N ARG A 194 5.33 9.68 -0.66
CA ARG A 194 4.73 10.76 -1.46
C ARG A 194 5.80 11.63 -2.14
N GLN A 195 6.87 11.96 -1.43
CA GLN A 195 7.96 12.80 -1.96
C GLN A 195 8.84 12.04 -2.96
N GLN A 196 8.91 10.71 -2.88
CA GLN A 196 9.72 9.88 -3.76
C GLN A 196 9.05 9.58 -5.11
N VAL A 197 7.73 9.81 -5.27
CA VAL A 197 7.01 9.50 -6.52
C VAL A 197 7.69 10.12 -7.74
N ASP A 198 8.03 11.41 -7.69
CA ASP A 198 8.69 12.08 -8.82
C ASP A 198 10.07 11.48 -9.12
N THR A 199 10.83 11.08 -8.08
CA THR A 199 12.13 10.43 -8.24
C THR A 199 11.98 9.05 -8.88
N GLN A 200 11.01 8.24 -8.45
CA GLN A 200 10.74 6.93 -9.04
C GLN A 200 10.32 7.05 -10.52
N GLN A 201 9.58 8.10 -10.88
CA GLN A 201 9.26 8.40 -12.28
C GLN A 201 10.51 8.72 -13.10
N ASP A 202 11.36 9.62 -12.60
CA ASP A 202 12.61 10.02 -13.27
C ASP A 202 13.56 8.81 -13.44
N ASP A 203 13.65 7.93 -12.45
CA ASP A 203 14.46 6.71 -12.51
C ASP A 203 13.89 5.71 -13.53
N ALA A 204 12.58 5.56 -13.61
CA ALA A 204 11.94 4.75 -14.64
C ALA A 204 12.21 5.29 -16.04
N ASP A 205 12.11 6.61 -16.25
CA ASP A 205 12.44 7.26 -17.53
C ASP A 205 13.89 7.01 -17.94
N GLN A 206 14.82 7.03 -16.97
CA GLN A 206 16.22 6.73 -17.23
C GLN A 206 16.45 5.26 -17.60
N ARG A 207 15.77 4.32 -16.93
CA ARG A 207 15.82 2.88 -17.26
C ARG A 207 15.28 2.63 -18.67
N VAL A 208 14.13 3.21 -19.02
CA VAL A 208 13.55 3.10 -20.38
C VAL A 208 14.51 3.65 -21.42
N ALA A 209 15.03 4.86 -21.22
CA ALA A 209 15.96 5.49 -22.16
C ALA A 209 17.28 4.68 -22.33
N ALA A 210 17.74 4.03 -21.26
CA ALA A 210 18.92 3.14 -21.33
C ALA A 210 18.59 1.88 -22.14
N ALA A 211 17.44 1.25 -21.92
CA ALA A 211 17.00 0.07 -22.63
C ALA A 211 16.75 0.33 -24.13
N GLU A 212 16.21 1.49 -24.50
CA GLU A 212 16.01 1.89 -25.90
C GLU A 212 17.32 1.90 -26.71
N THR A 213 18.46 2.14 -26.08
CA THR A 213 19.76 2.10 -26.76
C THR A 213 20.11 0.74 -27.33
N LEU A 214 19.52 -0.33 -26.82
CA LEU A 214 19.70 -1.68 -27.34
C LEU A 214 19.13 -1.84 -28.78
N LEU A 215 18.24 -0.96 -29.18
CA LEU A 215 17.68 -0.96 -30.54
C LEU A 215 18.62 -0.31 -31.58
N ASP A 216 19.63 0.45 -31.17
CA ASP A 216 20.55 1.12 -32.09
C ASP A 216 21.68 0.22 -32.62
N ARG A 217 21.66 -1.08 -32.30
CA ARG A 217 22.66 -2.06 -32.69
C ARG A 217 22.68 -2.31 -34.19
N GLU A 218 23.88 -2.51 -34.74
CA GLU A 218 24.04 -2.78 -36.18
C GLU A 218 23.40 -4.11 -36.58
N VAL A 219 22.72 -4.12 -37.74
CA VAL A 219 22.13 -5.35 -38.30
C VAL A 219 23.23 -6.31 -38.78
N SER A 220 23.27 -7.49 -38.19
CA SER A 220 24.20 -8.55 -38.55
C SER A 220 23.58 -9.57 -39.52
N ARG A 221 22.25 -9.75 -39.46
CA ARG A 221 21.50 -10.70 -40.29
C ARG A 221 20.07 -10.17 -40.55
N GLU A 222 19.59 -10.47 -41.74
CA GLU A 222 18.19 -10.35 -42.15
C GLU A 222 17.70 -11.73 -42.57
N LEU A 223 16.55 -12.15 -42.03
CA LEU A 223 15.93 -13.45 -42.27
C LEU A 223 14.62 -13.29 -42.99
N THR A 224 14.37 -14.25 -43.90
CA THR A 224 13.07 -14.41 -44.59
C THR A 224 12.33 -15.64 -44.05
N PRO A 225 11.00 -15.72 -44.15
CA PRO A 225 10.24 -16.89 -43.70
C PRO A 225 10.79 -18.20 -44.34
N GLY A 226 11.10 -19.17 -43.48
CA GLY A 226 11.72 -20.45 -43.85
C GLY A 226 13.21 -20.54 -43.60
N ASP A 227 13.88 -19.44 -43.23
CA ASP A 227 15.23 -19.46 -42.69
C ASP A 227 15.21 -20.02 -41.25
N ASP A 228 16.33 -20.68 -40.86
CA ASP A 228 16.49 -21.22 -39.52
C ASP A 228 16.83 -20.12 -38.53
N LEU A 229 15.82 -19.71 -37.73
CA LEU A 229 15.94 -18.62 -36.77
C LEU A 229 16.94 -18.98 -35.65
N GLN A 230 16.91 -20.22 -35.10
CA GLN A 230 17.84 -20.63 -34.06
C GLN A 230 19.29 -20.58 -34.55
N ALA A 231 19.55 -21.13 -35.73
CA ALA A 231 20.89 -21.09 -36.30
C ALA A 231 21.41 -19.67 -36.60
N ALA A 232 20.49 -18.73 -36.85
CA ALA A 232 20.83 -17.33 -37.04
C ALA A 232 21.16 -16.63 -35.73
N LEU A 233 20.40 -16.91 -34.66
CA LEU A 233 20.66 -16.42 -33.30
C LEU A 233 21.99 -16.94 -32.75
N ASP A 234 22.26 -18.25 -32.88
CA ASP A 234 23.52 -18.90 -32.47
C ASP A 234 24.75 -18.27 -33.13
N ALA A 235 24.60 -17.81 -34.37
CA ALA A 235 25.68 -17.23 -35.14
C ALA A 235 25.77 -15.69 -35.05
N ALA A 236 24.84 -15.03 -34.36
CA ALA A 236 24.81 -13.58 -34.23
C ALA A 236 25.91 -13.09 -33.27
N PRO A 237 26.67 -12.06 -33.62
CA PRO A 237 27.66 -11.48 -32.71
C PRO A 237 26.93 -10.73 -31.56
N ASN A 238 27.54 -10.76 -30.37
CA ASN A 238 27.11 -9.90 -29.27
C ASN A 238 27.03 -8.41 -29.71
N GLY A 239 26.01 -7.69 -29.29
CA GLY A 239 25.81 -6.30 -29.64
C GLY A 239 25.31 -6.07 -31.07
N SER A 240 24.73 -7.10 -31.72
CA SER A 240 24.19 -6.96 -33.07
C SER A 240 22.66 -7.20 -33.12
N THR A 241 22.06 -6.84 -34.23
CA THR A 241 20.63 -7.03 -34.52
C THR A 241 20.40 -8.16 -35.53
N VAL A 242 19.47 -9.06 -35.22
CA VAL A 242 18.85 -10.01 -36.15
C VAL A 242 17.48 -9.52 -36.53
N VAL A 243 17.25 -9.26 -37.82
CA VAL A 243 15.98 -8.73 -38.33
C VAL A 243 15.18 -9.85 -38.98
N LEU A 244 13.89 -9.93 -38.67
CA LEU A 244 12.94 -10.85 -39.27
C LEU A 244 12.00 -10.08 -40.24
N GLU A 245 11.96 -10.47 -41.48
CA GLU A 245 10.95 -9.97 -42.41
C GLU A 245 9.54 -10.50 -42.03
N PRO A 246 8.47 -9.83 -42.47
CA PRO A 246 7.11 -10.28 -42.18
C PRO A 246 6.85 -11.73 -42.59
N GLY A 247 6.31 -12.53 -41.68
CA GLY A 247 5.96 -13.94 -41.88
C GLY A 247 6.17 -14.78 -40.65
N THR A 248 6.10 -16.11 -40.80
CA THR A 248 6.15 -17.05 -39.68
C THR A 248 7.52 -17.73 -39.59
N TYR A 249 8.04 -17.81 -38.39
CA TYR A 249 9.31 -18.47 -38.03
C TYR A 249 9.05 -19.56 -37.01
N GLU A 250 9.73 -20.70 -37.19
CA GLU A 250 9.60 -21.83 -36.27
C GLU A 250 10.38 -21.56 -34.98
N GLY A 251 9.72 -21.75 -33.82
CA GLY A 251 10.25 -21.79 -32.47
C GLY A 251 10.14 -23.21 -31.90
N PRO A 252 10.40 -23.41 -30.61
CA PRO A 252 10.96 -22.43 -29.68
C PRO A 252 12.39 -22.03 -30.02
N VAL A 253 12.82 -20.85 -29.51
CA VAL A 253 14.18 -20.33 -29.72
C VAL A 253 14.84 -19.93 -28.39
N ASP A 254 16.16 -20.14 -28.34
CA ASP A 254 17.01 -19.69 -27.25
C ASP A 254 17.89 -18.52 -27.74
N ILE A 255 17.96 -17.47 -26.92
CA ILE A 255 18.80 -16.29 -27.15
C ILE A 255 19.94 -16.33 -26.14
N ASP A 256 21.07 -16.91 -26.56
CA ASP A 256 22.26 -17.12 -25.71
C ASP A 256 23.31 -16.00 -25.86
N ALA A 257 23.02 -14.97 -26.66
CA ALA A 257 23.90 -13.84 -26.90
C ALA A 257 23.19 -12.52 -26.68
N SER A 258 23.91 -11.48 -26.25
CA SER A 258 23.39 -10.13 -26.12
C SER A 258 23.08 -9.54 -27.50
N VAL A 259 21.88 -9.79 -28.03
CA VAL A 259 21.41 -9.35 -29.35
C VAL A 259 20.08 -8.63 -29.28
N THR A 260 19.77 -7.89 -30.35
CA THR A 260 18.44 -7.38 -30.62
C THR A 260 17.75 -8.28 -31.63
N LEU A 261 16.62 -8.90 -31.27
CA LEU A 261 15.73 -9.63 -32.18
C LEU A 261 14.60 -8.70 -32.61
N ARG A 262 14.64 -8.25 -33.85
CA ARG A 262 13.69 -7.28 -34.39
C ARG A 262 12.81 -7.90 -35.46
N GLY A 263 11.49 -7.80 -35.29
CA GLY A 263 10.51 -8.18 -36.30
C GLY A 263 9.74 -6.96 -36.84
N HIS A 264 9.24 -7.05 -38.04
CA HIS A 264 8.34 -6.07 -38.63
C HIS A 264 7.08 -6.78 -39.11
N GLY A 265 6.25 -7.26 -38.16
CA GLY A 265 5.09 -8.13 -38.47
C GLY A 265 5.52 -9.61 -38.65
N ALA A 266 6.59 -10.01 -37.98
CA ALA A 266 7.01 -11.39 -37.89
C ALA A 266 6.32 -12.10 -36.73
N THR A 267 5.98 -13.38 -36.93
CA THR A 267 5.42 -14.24 -35.88
C THR A 267 6.39 -15.36 -35.56
N VAL A 268 6.76 -15.53 -34.32
CA VAL A 268 7.50 -16.70 -33.84
C VAL A 268 6.50 -17.67 -33.21
N VAL A 269 6.48 -18.91 -33.72
CA VAL A 269 5.52 -19.94 -33.30
C VAL A 269 6.25 -21.08 -32.63
N GLY A 270 6.01 -21.26 -31.33
CA GLY A 270 6.50 -22.41 -30.57
C GLY A 270 5.81 -23.72 -30.95
N ASP A 271 6.26 -24.81 -30.40
CA ASP A 271 5.74 -26.15 -30.65
C ASP A 271 4.62 -26.58 -29.68
N GLY A 272 4.18 -25.67 -28.79
CA GLY A 272 3.17 -25.92 -27.76
C GLY A 272 3.75 -26.58 -26.49
N ASN A 273 5.07 -26.61 -26.33
CA ASN A 273 5.73 -27.10 -25.14
C ASN A 273 6.76 -26.08 -24.65
N GLY A 274 6.70 -25.70 -23.39
CA GLY A 274 7.62 -24.73 -22.83
C GLY A 274 7.42 -23.31 -23.36
N SER A 275 8.36 -22.46 -23.07
CA SER A 275 8.35 -21.05 -23.50
C SER A 275 8.81 -20.92 -24.95
N THR A 276 8.14 -20.03 -25.69
CA THR A 276 8.41 -19.85 -27.14
C THR A 276 9.75 -19.14 -27.40
N VAL A 277 10.07 -18.10 -26.61
CA VAL A 277 11.37 -17.41 -26.66
C VAL A 277 11.99 -17.44 -25.26
N ARG A 278 13.20 -18.01 -25.18
CA ARG A 278 13.97 -18.07 -23.92
C ARG A 278 15.18 -17.16 -24.02
N VAL A 279 15.30 -16.24 -23.08
CA VAL A 279 16.41 -15.29 -22.99
C VAL A 279 17.39 -15.77 -21.93
N ASN A 280 18.60 -16.10 -22.35
CA ASN A 280 19.67 -16.66 -21.53
C ASN A 280 20.91 -15.73 -21.48
N ALA A 281 20.81 -14.51 -21.99
CA ALA A 281 21.90 -13.54 -21.99
C ALA A 281 21.40 -12.17 -21.50
N ASP A 282 22.28 -11.40 -20.89
CA ASP A 282 22.02 -10.02 -20.49
C ASP A 282 21.89 -9.10 -21.70
N ASP A 283 21.23 -7.95 -21.50
CA ASP A 283 21.09 -6.90 -22.49
C ASP A 283 20.49 -7.39 -23.81
N VAL A 284 19.49 -8.23 -23.79
CA VAL A 284 18.73 -8.67 -24.97
C VAL A 284 17.56 -7.72 -25.21
N ALA A 285 17.36 -7.32 -26.48
CA ALA A 285 16.16 -6.62 -26.88
C ALA A 285 15.29 -7.46 -27.81
N ILE A 286 13.96 -7.42 -27.63
CA ILE A 286 12.95 -8.07 -28.46
C ILE A 286 11.94 -7.01 -28.89
N GLU A 287 11.83 -6.79 -30.22
CA GLU A 287 11.02 -5.71 -30.78
C GLU A 287 10.15 -6.19 -31.92
N GLY A 288 8.88 -5.77 -31.94
CA GLY A 288 8.01 -5.86 -33.11
C GLY A 288 7.56 -7.27 -33.51
N LEU A 289 7.32 -8.17 -32.54
CA LEU A 289 7.00 -9.57 -32.76
C LEU A 289 5.60 -9.96 -32.31
N THR A 290 5.02 -10.94 -33.01
CA THR A 290 3.90 -11.74 -32.49
C THR A 290 4.45 -13.08 -32.00
N ILE A 291 4.05 -13.50 -30.79
CA ILE A 291 4.48 -14.75 -30.18
C ILE A 291 3.29 -15.68 -30.01
N GLU A 292 3.38 -16.88 -30.58
CA GLU A 292 2.33 -17.91 -30.55
C GLU A 292 2.92 -19.29 -30.21
N GLY A 293 2.06 -20.29 -30.01
CA GLY A 293 2.46 -21.67 -29.79
C GLY A 293 3.17 -21.90 -28.45
N ILE A 294 2.75 -21.18 -27.42
CA ILE A 294 3.24 -21.27 -26.05
C ILE A 294 2.74 -22.56 -25.41
N GLY A 295 3.55 -23.20 -24.57
CA GLY A 295 3.10 -24.29 -23.71
C GLY A 295 2.02 -23.83 -22.72
N ASN A 296 1.37 -24.76 -22.05
CA ASN A 296 0.26 -24.47 -21.14
C ASN A 296 0.56 -24.83 -19.67
N GLU A 297 1.80 -25.16 -19.34
CA GLU A 297 2.20 -25.39 -17.96
C GLU A 297 2.30 -24.04 -17.24
N SER A 298 1.32 -23.73 -16.41
CA SER A 298 1.32 -22.50 -15.61
C SER A 298 2.23 -22.60 -14.38
N ARG A 299 2.65 -23.82 -14.01
CA ARG A 299 3.52 -24.13 -12.87
C ARG A 299 4.40 -25.30 -13.22
N ASP A 300 5.56 -25.41 -12.57
CA ASP A 300 6.36 -26.63 -12.65
C ASP A 300 5.67 -27.74 -11.84
N PRO A 301 5.15 -28.81 -12.50
CA PRO A 301 4.47 -29.90 -11.79
C PRO A 301 5.43 -30.74 -10.92
N ASP A 302 6.73 -30.68 -11.18
CA ASP A 302 7.77 -31.39 -10.44
C ASP A 302 8.43 -30.53 -9.34
N ALA A 303 7.97 -29.26 -9.18
CA ALA A 303 8.47 -28.39 -8.12
C ALA A 303 8.26 -29.04 -6.75
N VAL A 304 9.34 -29.14 -5.98
CA VAL A 304 9.31 -29.74 -4.64
C VAL A 304 8.52 -28.84 -3.72
N THR A 305 7.45 -29.38 -3.13
CA THR A 305 6.69 -28.67 -2.11
C THR A 305 7.50 -28.61 -0.82
N ASP A 306 7.90 -27.41 -0.41
CA ASP A 306 8.33 -27.13 0.95
C ASP A 306 7.10 -26.93 1.85
N ASP A 307 7.25 -27.10 3.15
CA ASP A 307 6.17 -26.84 4.10
C ASP A 307 5.84 -25.34 4.23
N GLU A 308 6.69 -24.43 3.73
CA GLU A 308 6.48 -22.99 3.70
C GLU A 308 5.69 -22.57 2.46
N TRP A 309 4.60 -21.83 2.71
CA TRP A 309 3.68 -21.39 1.64
C TRP A 309 4.37 -20.50 0.59
N ASP A 310 5.28 -19.64 1.02
CA ASP A 310 5.99 -18.70 0.15
C ASP A 310 6.95 -19.42 -0.80
N ALA A 311 7.75 -20.37 -0.28
CA ALA A 311 8.59 -21.23 -1.08
C ALA A 311 7.80 -22.01 -2.15
N ASN A 312 6.57 -22.43 -1.83
CA ASN A 312 5.68 -23.08 -2.79
C ASN A 312 5.21 -22.14 -3.90
N ILE A 313 5.04 -20.85 -3.63
CA ILE A 313 4.72 -19.85 -4.64
C ILE A 313 5.92 -19.67 -5.59
N GLU A 314 7.12 -19.51 -5.05
CA GLU A 314 8.33 -19.36 -5.85
C GLU A 314 8.58 -20.58 -6.75
N LEU A 315 8.56 -21.76 -6.18
CA LEU A 315 8.80 -23.01 -6.91
C LEU A 315 7.69 -23.31 -7.95
N GLY A 316 6.44 -22.96 -7.62
CA GLY A 316 5.30 -23.21 -8.51
C GLY A 316 5.15 -22.17 -9.61
N TYR A 317 5.10 -20.90 -9.27
CA TYR A 317 4.71 -19.85 -10.21
C TYR A 317 5.86 -19.33 -11.08
N GLY A 318 7.08 -19.26 -10.54
CA GLY A 318 8.26 -18.76 -11.26
C GLY A 318 8.84 -19.71 -12.32
N HIS A 319 8.22 -20.86 -12.57
CA HIS A 319 8.71 -21.91 -13.48
C HIS A 319 7.71 -22.31 -14.57
N GLY A 320 6.64 -21.53 -14.75
CA GLY A 320 5.66 -21.80 -15.80
C GLY A 320 6.16 -21.44 -17.19
N ASP A 321 5.45 -21.93 -18.20
CA ASP A 321 5.69 -21.56 -19.59
C ASP A 321 5.38 -20.09 -19.85
N ALA A 322 6.00 -19.50 -20.88
CA ALA A 322 5.77 -18.12 -21.26
C ALA A 322 5.94 -17.89 -22.77
N GLY A 323 5.34 -16.84 -23.28
CA GLY A 323 5.65 -16.33 -24.60
C GLY A 323 7.13 -15.94 -24.68
N ILE A 324 7.58 -15.13 -23.74
CA ILE A 324 8.97 -14.74 -23.54
C ILE A 324 9.35 -15.04 -22.09
N ALA A 325 10.41 -15.81 -21.87
CA ALA A 325 10.96 -16.10 -20.55
C ALA A 325 12.39 -15.58 -20.44
N ALA A 326 12.63 -14.67 -19.51
CA ALA A 326 13.96 -14.19 -19.12
C ALA A 326 14.26 -14.70 -17.71
N VAL A 327 15.31 -15.50 -17.57
CA VAL A 327 15.61 -16.19 -16.31
C VAL A 327 17.09 -16.09 -15.97
N GLY A 328 17.40 -15.44 -14.84
CA GLY A 328 18.77 -15.28 -14.35
C GLY A 328 19.63 -14.36 -15.24
N VAL A 329 19.01 -13.39 -15.89
CA VAL A 329 19.63 -12.42 -16.79
C VAL A 329 19.16 -11.01 -16.46
N SER A 330 19.88 -9.97 -16.84
CA SER A 330 19.56 -8.59 -16.54
C SER A 330 19.40 -7.72 -17.80
N GLY A 331 18.70 -6.59 -17.68
CA GLY A 331 18.60 -5.58 -18.72
C GLY A 331 17.85 -6.04 -19.98
N VAL A 332 16.81 -6.87 -19.85
CA VAL A 332 16.01 -7.33 -20.98
C VAL A 332 15.01 -6.27 -21.41
N TYR A 333 15.00 -5.90 -22.68
CA TYR A 333 14.08 -4.94 -23.26
C TYR A 333 13.07 -5.61 -24.18
N ILE A 334 11.79 -5.53 -23.84
CA ILE A 334 10.67 -6.10 -24.62
C ILE A 334 9.75 -4.97 -25.05
N THR A 335 9.61 -4.73 -26.35
CA THR A 335 8.79 -3.65 -26.88
C THR A 335 8.03 -4.03 -28.16
N ASP A 336 6.84 -3.45 -28.35
CA ASP A 336 5.97 -3.71 -29.52
C ASP A 336 5.73 -5.22 -29.77
N VAL A 337 5.48 -5.98 -28.69
CA VAL A 337 5.26 -7.42 -28.73
C VAL A 337 3.78 -7.74 -28.49
N THR A 338 3.24 -8.64 -29.30
CA THR A 338 1.88 -9.15 -29.13
C THR A 338 1.90 -10.64 -28.79
N VAL A 339 1.22 -11.02 -27.72
CA VAL A 339 0.86 -12.39 -27.37
C VAL A 339 -0.65 -12.53 -27.49
N PRO A 340 -1.17 -12.98 -28.63
CA PRO A 340 -2.61 -12.91 -28.94
C PRO A 340 -3.45 -13.89 -28.13
N TYR A 341 -2.83 -14.93 -27.54
CA TYR A 341 -3.46 -15.87 -26.63
C TYR A 341 -2.43 -16.68 -25.84
N THR A 342 -2.67 -16.83 -24.53
CA THR A 342 -1.91 -17.77 -23.69
C THR A 342 -2.76 -18.28 -22.52
N GLU A 343 -2.58 -19.55 -22.16
CA GLU A 343 -3.06 -20.16 -20.90
C GLU A 343 -1.98 -20.12 -19.80
N ALA A 344 -0.74 -19.83 -20.16
CA ALA A 344 0.42 -19.67 -19.27
C ALA A 344 0.77 -18.18 -19.14
N ASN A 345 2.05 -17.84 -18.93
CA ASN A 345 2.48 -16.45 -18.85
C ASN A 345 2.63 -15.84 -20.27
N GLY A 346 2.27 -14.58 -20.43
CA GLY A 346 2.69 -13.81 -21.61
C GLY A 346 4.19 -13.55 -21.57
N ILE A 347 4.68 -12.98 -20.46
CA ILE A 347 6.08 -12.70 -20.17
C ILE A 347 6.42 -13.21 -18.78
N LEU A 348 7.55 -13.90 -18.64
CA LEU A 348 8.12 -14.33 -17.36
C LEU A 348 9.48 -13.67 -17.16
N LEU A 349 9.60 -12.86 -16.12
CA LEU A 349 10.85 -12.31 -15.61
C LEU A 349 11.15 -13.00 -14.28
N ARG A 350 12.22 -13.78 -14.19
CA ARG A 350 12.65 -14.42 -12.95
C ARG A 350 14.13 -14.22 -12.73
N ASP A 351 14.49 -13.64 -11.59
CA ASP A 351 15.87 -13.23 -11.31
C ASP A 351 16.44 -12.39 -12.48
N SER A 352 15.61 -11.48 -13.01
CA SER A 352 15.89 -10.70 -14.22
C SER A 352 15.69 -9.19 -13.96
N PRO A 353 16.52 -8.58 -13.10
CA PRO A 353 16.43 -7.17 -12.76
C PRO A 353 16.71 -6.25 -13.95
N ASP A 354 16.37 -4.97 -13.79
CA ASP A 354 16.56 -3.90 -14.76
C ASP A 354 15.89 -4.14 -16.12
N SER A 355 14.90 -5.03 -16.15
CA SER A 355 14.13 -5.30 -17.35
C SER A 355 13.09 -4.21 -17.62
N VAL A 356 12.84 -3.94 -18.91
CA VAL A 356 11.82 -2.98 -19.36
C VAL A 356 10.85 -3.68 -20.32
N VAL A 357 9.56 -3.57 -20.02
CA VAL A 357 8.46 -4.09 -20.84
C VAL A 357 7.56 -2.93 -21.21
N THR A 358 7.52 -2.58 -22.49
CA THR A 358 6.72 -1.43 -22.98
C THR A 358 6.00 -1.77 -24.28
N ASP A 359 4.86 -1.12 -24.51
CA ASP A 359 4.06 -1.28 -25.73
C ASP A 359 3.74 -2.76 -26.06
N VAL A 360 3.45 -3.58 -25.05
CA VAL A 360 3.07 -4.98 -25.27
C VAL A 360 1.57 -5.18 -25.16
N ALA A 361 1.04 -6.17 -25.90
CA ALA A 361 -0.34 -6.60 -25.80
C ALA A 361 -0.39 -8.10 -25.49
N VAL A 362 -0.97 -8.46 -24.34
CA VAL A 362 -1.11 -9.86 -23.93
C VAL A 362 -2.58 -10.16 -23.69
N GLN A 363 -3.08 -11.21 -24.36
CA GLN A 363 -4.40 -11.76 -24.08
C GLN A 363 -4.29 -13.14 -23.44
N GLY A 364 -4.88 -13.30 -22.27
CA GLY A 364 -4.99 -14.57 -21.57
C GLY A 364 -6.23 -15.37 -21.97
N ALA A 365 -6.53 -16.43 -21.25
CA ALA A 365 -7.75 -17.21 -21.42
C ALA A 365 -8.99 -16.47 -20.89
N ASP A 366 -10.14 -16.60 -21.57
CA ASP A 366 -11.42 -15.95 -21.20
C ASP A 366 -11.89 -16.28 -19.76
N ASP A 367 -11.67 -17.51 -19.29
CA ASP A 367 -11.88 -17.86 -17.87
C ASP A 367 -10.54 -17.75 -17.14
N TRP A 368 -10.45 -16.86 -16.17
CA TRP A 368 -9.23 -16.65 -15.38
C TRP A 368 -8.70 -17.92 -14.67
N ARG A 369 -9.55 -18.95 -14.51
CA ARG A 369 -9.17 -20.22 -13.91
C ARG A 369 -8.32 -21.09 -14.84
N ASP A 370 -8.51 -20.89 -16.13
CA ASP A 370 -7.78 -21.57 -17.21
C ASP A 370 -6.59 -20.75 -17.70
N GLY A 371 -6.50 -19.46 -17.28
CA GLY A 371 -5.40 -18.55 -17.64
C GLY A 371 -4.35 -18.39 -16.55
N PHE A 372 -3.27 -17.70 -16.89
CA PHE A 372 -2.23 -17.34 -15.94
C PHE A 372 -1.88 -15.85 -16.02
N MET A 373 -0.60 -15.42 -15.97
CA MET A 373 -0.23 -14.02 -15.83
C MET A 373 0.10 -13.36 -17.16
N GLY A 374 -0.35 -12.13 -17.36
CA GLY A 374 0.12 -11.32 -18.50
C GLY A 374 1.64 -11.10 -18.38
N VAL A 375 2.09 -10.56 -17.23
CA VAL A 375 3.51 -10.52 -16.84
C VAL A 375 3.64 -11.15 -15.45
N MET A 376 4.51 -12.15 -15.34
CA MET A 376 5.01 -12.70 -14.08
C MET A 376 6.38 -12.10 -13.81
N SER A 377 6.53 -11.37 -12.71
CA SER A 377 7.83 -10.87 -12.27
C SER A 377 8.18 -11.44 -10.89
N MET A 378 9.28 -12.14 -10.79
CA MET A 378 9.74 -12.77 -9.56
C MET A 378 11.20 -12.39 -9.28
N ARG A 379 11.45 -11.70 -8.18
CA ARG A 379 12.76 -11.11 -7.82
C ARG A 379 13.39 -10.32 -8.99
N SER A 380 12.53 -9.57 -9.70
CA SER A 380 12.91 -8.91 -10.93
C SER A 380 12.35 -7.48 -10.96
N PRO A 381 13.00 -6.52 -10.29
CA PRO A 381 12.64 -5.11 -10.43
C PRO A 381 12.62 -4.70 -11.91
N ALA A 382 11.51 -4.09 -12.34
CA ALA A 382 11.28 -3.79 -13.75
C ALA A 382 10.51 -2.48 -13.96
N VAL A 383 10.52 -1.96 -15.19
CA VAL A 383 9.56 -0.96 -15.66
C VAL A 383 8.58 -1.64 -16.61
N ILE A 384 7.27 -1.53 -16.32
CA ILE A 384 6.22 -2.10 -17.17
C ILE A 384 5.25 -0.98 -17.53
N GLU A 385 5.24 -0.57 -18.80
CA GLU A 385 4.48 0.60 -19.19
C GLU A 385 3.80 0.49 -20.56
N ASN A 386 2.85 1.39 -20.83
CA ASN A 386 2.19 1.60 -22.12
C ASN A 386 1.58 0.32 -22.72
N SER A 387 1.21 -0.65 -21.90
CA SER A 387 0.87 -2.00 -22.31
C SER A 387 -0.60 -2.33 -22.04
N THR A 388 -1.11 -3.34 -22.73
CA THR A 388 -2.49 -3.80 -22.58
C THR A 388 -2.54 -5.26 -22.18
N PHE A 389 -3.30 -5.55 -21.14
CA PHE A 389 -3.49 -6.89 -20.62
C PHE A 389 -4.99 -7.18 -20.55
N SER A 390 -5.43 -8.25 -21.18
CA SER A 390 -6.84 -8.65 -21.17
C SER A 390 -6.99 -10.12 -20.81
N ASP A 391 -8.07 -10.44 -20.13
CA ASP A 391 -8.39 -11.80 -19.71
C ASP A 391 -7.29 -12.43 -18.83
N GLY A 392 -7.21 -13.74 -18.79
CA GLY A 392 -6.23 -14.45 -18.00
C GLY A 392 -6.50 -14.36 -16.50
N ARG A 393 -5.50 -14.73 -15.70
CA ARG A 393 -5.66 -14.73 -14.25
C ARG A 393 -5.35 -13.37 -13.65
N ASP A 394 -4.15 -12.87 -13.80
CA ASP A 394 -3.74 -11.54 -13.36
C ASP A 394 -3.00 -10.84 -14.52
N GLY A 395 -3.25 -9.54 -14.72
CA GLY A 395 -2.55 -8.78 -15.73
C GLY A 395 -1.05 -8.73 -15.44
N ILE A 396 -0.66 -8.26 -14.24
CA ILE A 396 0.70 -8.31 -13.72
C ILE A 396 0.71 -8.92 -12.32
N TYR A 397 1.63 -9.86 -12.10
CA TYR A 397 1.91 -10.43 -10.79
C TYR A 397 3.36 -10.17 -10.41
N LEU A 398 3.57 -9.48 -9.29
CA LEU A 398 4.89 -9.24 -8.72
C LEU A 398 5.10 -10.08 -7.45
N HIS A 399 6.24 -10.75 -7.37
CA HIS A 399 6.67 -11.48 -6.16
C HIS A 399 8.11 -11.11 -5.82
N ARG A 400 8.33 -10.46 -4.68
CA ARG A 400 9.65 -9.96 -4.25
C ARG A 400 10.36 -9.13 -5.33
N SER A 401 9.60 -8.33 -6.07
CA SER A 401 10.09 -7.50 -7.18
C SER A 401 9.93 -6.01 -6.83
N GLY A 402 10.47 -5.61 -5.69
CA GLY A 402 10.48 -4.21 -5.23
C GLY A 402 11.11 -3.24 -6.24
N GLU A 403 10.92 -1.94 -6.04
CA GLU A 403 11.42 -0.89 -6.93
C GLU A 403 10.90 -1.00 -8.39
N THR A 404 9.81 -1.75 -8.59
CA THR A 404 9.13 -1.86 -9.88
C THR A 404 8.24 -0.64 -10.13
N VAL A 405 8.27 -0.13 -11.35
CA VAL A 405 7.35 0.93 -11.79
C VAL A 405 6.37 0.35 -12.82
N ILE A 406 5.06 0.47 -12.53
CA ILE A 406 3.98 0.02 -13.40
C ILE A 406 3.13 1.24 -13.77
N ARG A 407 3.21 1.71 -15.01
CA ARG A 407 2.53 2.93 -15.40
C ARG A 407 1.91 2.90 -16.80
N ASN A 408 0.85 3.68 -16.99
CA ASN A 408 0.23 3.90 -18.29
C ASN A 408 -0.32 2.62 -18.96
N ASN A 409 -0.66 1.59 -18.20
CA ASN A 409 -1.18 0.34 -18.73
C ASN A 409 -2.71 0.30 -18.68
N GLU A 410 -3.28 -0.57 -19.49
CA GLU A 410 -4.71 -0.88 -19.49
C GLU A 410 -4.94 -2.36 -19.18
N TYR A 411 -5.84 -2.61 -18.22
CA TYR A 411 -6.18 -3.95 -17.76
C TYR A 411 -7.70 -4.16 -17.89
N ARG A 412 -8.09 -5.23 -18.53
CA ARG A 412 -9.50 -5.58 -18.71
C ARG A 412 -9.76 -7.03 -18.37
N GLU A 413 -10.85 -7.26 -17.64
CA GLU A 413 -11.30 -8.59 -17.24
C GLU A 413 -10.25 -9.30 -16.35
N GLY A 414 -10.35 -10.63 -16.22
CA GLY A 414 -9.43 -11.38 -15.36
C GLY A 414 -9.77 -11.34 -13.87
N ARG A 415 -8.90 -11.93 -13.08
CA ARG A 415 -9.05 -11.99 -11.61
C ARG A 415 -8.59 -10.71 -10.93
N TYR A 416 -7.36 -10.30 -11.19
CA TYR A 416 -6.74 -9.05 -10.74
C TYR A 416 -6.08 -8.33 -11.93
N GLY A 417 -6.13 -7.01 -11.95
CA GLY A 417 -5.31 -6.23 -12.88
C GLY A 417 -3.84 -6.28 -12.47
N ILE A 418 -3.52 -5.82 -11.26
CA ILE A 418 -2.18 -5.89 -10.66
C ILE A 418 -2.27 -6.61 -9.31
N HIS A 419 -1.34 -7.51 -9.07
CA HIS A 419 -1.23 -8.30 -7.85
C HIS A 419 0.20 -8.29 -7.30
N LEU A 420 0.40 -7.68 -6.14
CA LEU A 420 1.69 -7.61 -5.44
C LEU A 420 1.70 -8.57 -4.26
N MET A 421 2.78 -9.35 -4.15
CA MET A 421 3.07 -10.21 -3.00
C MET A 421 4.51 -10.02 -2.55
N HIS A 422 4.73 -9.74 -1.26
CA HIS A 422 6.05 -9.45 -0.69
C HIS A 422 6.84 -8.46 -1.56
N THR A 423 6.18 -7.38 -1.98
CA THR A 423 6.75 -6.43 -2.95
C THR A 423 6.54 -5.02 -2.45
N SER A 424 7.59 -4.43 -1.92
CA SER A 424 7.67 -3.07 -1.39
C SER A 424 8.21 -2.08 -2.43
N ASP A 425 8.16 -0.79 -2.11
CA ASP A 425 8.80 0.29 -2.88
C ASP A 425 8.35 0.40 -4.35
N THR A 426 7.13 -0.08 -4.66
CA THR A 426 6.57 -0.12 -6.01
C THR A 426 5.74 1.13 -6.32
N LEU A 427 5.93 1.72 -7.50
CA LEU A 427 5.07 2.77 -8.03
C LEU A 427 4.06 2.17 -9.03
N ILE A 428 2.76 2.35 -8.74
CA ILE A 428 1.65 2.00 -9.65
C ILE A 428 0.94 3.29 -10.03
N GLU A 429 1.12 3.76 -11.26
CA GLU A 429 0.70 5.09 -11.65
C GLU A 429 -0.06 5.12 -12.98
N ASN A 430 -1.10 5.96 -13.04
CA ASN A 430 -1.82 6.31 -14.27
C ASN A 430 -2.27 5.08 -15.10
N ASN A 431 -2.65 3.98 -14.43
CA ASN A 431 -3.18 2.79 -15.08
C ASN A 431 -4.71 2.81 -15.09
N ARG A 432 -5.30 2.07 -16.01
CA ARG A 432 -6.76 1.89 -16.15
C ARG A 432 -7.15 0.45 -15.97
N PHE A 433 -8.16 0.20 -15.13
CA PHE A 433 -8.64 -1.13 -14.76
C PHE A 433 -10.15 -1.23 -14.93
N ALA A 434 -10.62 -2.26 -15.59
CA ALA A 434 -12.04 -2.52 -15.74
C ALA A 434 -12.40 -4.02 -15.66
N ASP A 435 -13.57 -4.30 -15.10
CA ASP A 435 -14.26 -5.58 -15.19
C ASP A 435 -13.56 -6.76 -14.50
N HIS A 436 -12.76 -6.51 -13.44
CA HIS A 436 -12.07 -7.58 -12.70
C HIS A 436 -13.00 -8.32 -11.73
N GLU A 437 -12.94 -9.66 -11.71
CA GLU A 437 -13.77 -10.46 -10.80
C GLU A 437 -13.47 -10.15 -9.32
N PHE A 438 -12.21 -9.86 -8.96
CA PHE A 438 -11.83 -9.53 -7.59
C PHE A 438 -11.37 -8.08 -7.43
N SER A 439 -10.25 -7.66 -8.01
CA SER A 439 -9.75 -6.29 -7.81
C SER A 439 -8.98 -5.76 -9.02
N GLY A 440 -9.06 -4.44 -9.25
CA GLY A 440 -8.16 -3.78 -10.19
C GLY A 440 -6.71 -3.84 -9.68
N ILE A 441 -6.48 -3.36 -8.45
CA ILE A 441 -5.16 -3.43 -7.79
C ILE A 441 -5.30 -4.18 -6.47
N THR A 442 -4.42 -5.13 -6.22
CA THR A 442 -4.36 -5.89 -4.98
C THR A 442 -2.93 -5.97 -4.45
N ILE A 443 -2.76 -5.56 -3.21
CA ILE A 443 -1.53 -5.76 -2.44
C ILE A 443 -1.83 -6.81 -1.37
N MET A 444 -1.03 -7.87 -1.33
CA MET A 444 -1.12 -8.95 -0.36
C MET A 444 0.18 -9.08 0.42
N THR A 445 0.12 -9.86 1.53
CA THR A 445 1.21 -9.98 2.49
C THR A 445 1.38 -8.70 3.31
N SER A 446 2.56 -8.34 3.73
CA SER A 446 2.79 -7.14 4.54
C SER A 446 3.92 -6.26 3.95
N PRO A 447 3.84 -5.87 2.65
CA PRO A 447 4.84 -5.00 2.04
C PRO A 447 4.69 -3.56 2.57
N ALA A 448 5.69 -2.73 2.30
CA ALA A 448 5.68 -1.33 2.70
C ALA A 448 6.01 -0.40 1.53
N ARG A 449 5.83 0.89 1.76
CA ARG A 449 6.31 1.99 0.91
C ARG A 449 5.86 1.92 -0.56
N ASN A 450 4.67 1.36 -0.81
CA ASN A 450 4.11 1.34 -2.16
C ASN A 450 3.36 2.66 -2.44
N ALA A 451 3.54 3.22 -3.64
CA ALA A 451 2.78 4.34 -4.16
C ALA A 451 1.74 3.87 -5.18
N ILE A 452 0.46 4.19 -4.95
CA ILE A 452 -0.64 3.90 -5.87
C ILE A 452 -1.29 5.24 -6.21
N VAL A 453 -0.98 5.81 -7.37
CA VAL A 453 -1.34 7.18 -7.67
C VAL A 453 -1.96 7.32 -9.07
N ASP A 454 -2.92 8.23 -9.18
CA ASP A 454 -3.55 8.62 -10.46
C ASP A 454 -4.18 7.47 -11.29
N ASN A 455 -4.51 6.33 -10.67
CA ASN A 455 -5.14 5.20 -11.35
C ASN A 455 -6.66 5.37 -11.44
N VAL A 456 -7.26 4.77 -12.47
CA VAL A 456 -8.71 4.70 -12.63
C VAL A 456 -9.16 3.25 -12.59
N VAL A 457 -10.05 2.91 -11.64
CA VAL A 457 -10.55 1.54 -11.46
C VAL A 457 -12.07 1.52 -11.49
N SER A 458 -12.63 0.69 -12.36
CA SER A 458 -14.09 0.60 -12.52
C SER A 458 -14.61 -0.84 -12.58
N ASN A 459 -15.88 -0.99 -12.22
CA ASN A 459 -16.69 -2.20 -12.39
C ASN A 459 -16.01 -3.49 -11.90
N SER A 460 -15.38 -3.43 -10.73
CA SER A 460 -14.67 -4.56 -10.11
C SER A 460 -15.27 -4.90 -8.74
N SER A 461 -15.00 -6.10 -8.23
CA SER A 461 -15.45 -6.44 -6.87
C SER A 461 -14.80 -5.51 -5.84
N ASN A 462 -13.49 -5.27 -5.93
CA ASN A 462 -12.83 -4.17 -5.23
C ASN A 462 -12.04 -3.33 -6.25
N GLY A 463 -12.05 -2.02 -6.10
CA GLY A 463 -11.22 -1.16 -6.93
C GLY A 463 -9.75 -1.32 -6.55
N ILE A 464 -9.36 -0.80 -5.38
CA ILE A 464 -8.00 -0.88 -4.84
C ILE A 464 -8.05 -1.59 -3.48
N SER A 465 -7.29 -2.66 -3.33
CA SER A 465 -7.17 -3.46 -2.12
C SER A 465 -5.76 -3.35 -1.57
N THR A 466 -5.62 -2.71 -0.40
CA THR A 466 -4.31 -2.44 0.20
C THR A 466 -4.02 -3.35 1.38
N ALA A 467 -2.75 -3.63 1.61
CA ALA A 467 -2.20 -4.31 2.79
C ALA A 467 -0.80 -3.75 3.09
N GLY A 468 -0.21 -4.16 4.21
CA GLY A 468 1.12 -3.73 4.61
C GLY A 468 1.12 -2.39 5.34
N SER A 469 2.14 -1.55 5.09
CA SER A 469 2.36 -0.31 5.83
C SER A 469 2.98 0.80 4.98
N ASN A 470 3.02 2.01 5.54
CA ASN A 470 3.78 3.17 5.06
C ASN A 470 3.57 3.49 3.56
N SER A 471 2.38 3.22 3.03
CA SER A 471 2.08 3.36 1.60
C SER A 471 1.32 4.65 1.30
N TYR A 472 1.50 5.18 0.09
CA TYR A 472 0.85 6.37 -0.41
C TYR A 472 -0.21 6.03 -1.46
N ILE A 473 -1.49 6.23 -1.14
CA ILE A 473 -2.63 5.93 -2.01
C ILE A 473 -3.38 7.22 -2.33
N ALA A 474 -3.09 7.82 -3.47
CA ALA A 474 -3.55 9.17 -3.74
C ALA A 474 -4.03 9.40 -5.17
N ARG A 475 -4.91 10.37 -5.32
CA ARG A 475 -5.36 10.84 -6.63
C ARG A 475 -6.01 9.77 -7.51
N ASN A 476 -6.38 8.61 -6.94
CA ASN A 476 -7.05 7.56 -7.67
C ASN A 476 -8.55 7.84 -7.85
N ILE A 477 -9.13 7.28 -8.90
CA ILE A 477 -10.56 7.30 -9.19
C ILE A 477 -11.08 5.86 -9.08
N ALA A 478 -11.97 5.60 -8.13
CA ALA A 478 -12.61 4.30 -7.94
C ALA A 478 -14.14 4.44 -8.14
N VAL A 479 -14.67 3.89 -9.24
CA VAL A 479 -16.07 4.04 -9.63
C VAL A 479 -16.74 2.70 -9.93
N ASP A 480 -18.04 2.59 -9.63
CA ASP A 480 -18.87 1.43 -9.96
C ASP A 480 -18.39 0.10 -9.37
N ASN A 481 -17.58 0.12 -8.31
CA ASN A 481 -17.09 -1.09 -7.67
C ASN A 481 -18.02 -1.53 -6.52
N ARG A 482 -17.96 -2.81 -6.12
CA ARG A 482 -18.61 -3.23 -4.87
C ARG A 482 -17.93 -2.58 -3.66
N VAL A 483 -16.60 -2.47 -3.66
CA VAL A 483 -15.83 -1.66 -2.69
C VAL A 483 -14.86 -0.80 -3.50
N GLY A 484 -14.90 0.51 -3.34
CA GLY A 484 -14.00 1.41 -4.05
C GLY A 484 -12.54 1.21 -3.61
N ILE A 485 -12.23 1.50 -2.35
CA ILE A 485 -10.88 1.35 -1.78
C ILE A 485 -10.97 0.65 -0.41
N THR A 486 -10.07 -0.30 -0.14
CA THR A 486 -9.87 -0.80 1.22
C THR A 486 -8.71 -0.06 1.89
N THR A 487 -8.87 0.31 3.16
CA THR A 487 -7.83 0.95 3.97
C THR A 487 -7.32 -0.04 5.02
N THR A 488 -6.73 -1.15 4.57
CA THR A 488 -6.22 -2.21 5.45
C THR A 488 -4.74 -2.03 5.78
N ALA A 489 -4.00 -1.33 4.94
CA ALA A 489 -2.63 -0.94 5.24
C ALA A 489 -2.59 -0.03 6.48
N VAL A 490 -1.54 -0.14 7.28
CA VAL A 490 -1.30 0.67 8.48
C VAL A 490 -0.29 1.79 8.18
N SER A 491 -0.29 2.85 8.96
CA SER A 491 0.63 4.00 8.81
C SER A 491 0.72 4.53 7.36
N SER A 492 -0.40 4.47 6.64
CA SER A 492 -0.49 4.81 5.22
C SER A 492 -1.33 6.07 5.00
N LEU A 493 -1.09 6.76 3.90
CA LEU A 493 -1.75 8.01 3.54
C LEU A 493 -2.72 7.79 2.38
N TYR A 494 -4.00 8.12 2.60
CA TYR A 494 -5.07 8.07 1.60
C TYR A 494 -5.59 9.48 1.37
N GLU A 495 -5.18 10.14 0.30
CA GLU A 495 -5.60 11.52 0.03
C GLU A 495 -6.01 11.76 -1.42
N GLN A 496 -6.82 12.78 -1.63
CA GLN A 496 -7.22 13.27 -2.96
C GLN A 496 -7.83 12.21 -3.90
N ASN A 497 -8.32 11.10 -3.37
CA ASN A 497 -9.02 10.09 -4.16
C ASN A 497 -10.48 10.50 -4.41
N VAL A 498 -11.00 10.15 -5.58
CA VAL A 498 -12.44 10.27 -5.90
C VAL A 498 -13.07 8.89 -5.87
N VAL A 499 -13.98 8.68 -4.93
CA VAL A 499 -14.64 7.40 -4.70
C VAL A 499 -16.13 7.58 -4.96
N ARG A 500 -16.61 7.12 -6.14
CA ARG A 500 -17.96 7.44 -6.61
C ARG A 500 -18.74 6.20 -7.06
N ASN A 501 -20.04 6.22 -6.79
CA ASN A 501 -21.02 5.22 -7.25
C ASN A 501 -20.67 3.76 -6.88
N ASN A 502 -19.96 3.54 -5.76
CA ASN A 502 -19.65 2.20 -5.27
C ASN A 502 -20.72 1.74 -4.26
N THR A 503 -20.91 0.43 -4.09
CA THR A 503 -21.73 -0.08 -2.99
C THR A 503 -21.14 0.33 -1.64
N ASN A 504 -19.83 0.20 -1.48
CA ASN A 504 -19.10 0.76 -0.34
C ASN A 504 -17.94 1.61 -0.87
N GLY A 505 -17.91 2.89 -0.56
CA GLY A 505 -16.85 3.77 -1.03
C GLY A 505 -15.49 3.34 -0.50
N MET A 506 -15.24 3.53 0.79
CA MET A 506 -14.06 2.97 1.46
C MET A 506 -14.46 1.97 2.54
N ARG A 507 -13.65 0.92 2.70
CA ARG A 507 -13.82 -0.09 3.75
C ARG A 507 -12.55 -0.24 4.57
N THR A 508 -12.69 -0.09 5.89
CA THR A 508 -11.58 -0.27 6.83
C THR A 508 -11.82 -1.47 7.74
N GLY A 509 -10.75 -2.19 8.06
CA GLY A 509 -10.79 -3.39 8.92
C GLY A 509 -9.65 -3.47 9.92
N SER A 510 -8.63 -2.60 9.81
CA SER A 510 -7.47 -2.63 10.70
C SER A 510 -7.85 -2.31 12.15
N VAL A 511 -7.33 -3.10 13.09
CA VAL A 511 -7.40 -2.80 14.53
C VAL A 511 -6.43 -1.69 14.88
N LEU A 512 -5.29 -1.62 14.19
CA LEU A 512 -4.31 -0.56 14.30
C LEU A 512 -4.66 0.56 13.31
N ALA A 513 -5.33 1.58 13.81
CA ALA A 513 -5.89 2.67 13.00
C ALA A 513 -4.89 3.84 12.90
N THR A 514 -3.73 3.59 12.32
CA THR A 514 -2.64 4.57 12.17
C THR A 514 -2.65 5.31 10.83
N SER A 515 -3.43 4.84 9.85
CA SER A 515 -3.47 5.47 8.53
C SER A 515 -4.27 6.77 8.53
N SER A 516 -3.76 7.77 7.80
CA SER A 516 -4.42 9.05 7.56
C SER A 516 -5.34 8.97 6.33
N VAL A 517 -6.56 9.50 6.45
CA VAL A 517 -7.56 9.52 5.37
C VAL A 517 -8.19 10.91 5.31
N HIS A 518 -7.77 11.75 4.39
CA HIS A 518 -8.25 13.14 4.28
C HIS A 518 -8.27 13.63 2.82
N SER A 519 -8.91 14.74 2.58
CA SER A 519 -9.00 15.38 1.25
C SER A 519 -9.57 14.49 0.12
N ASN A 520 -10.26 13.39 0.45
CA ASN A 520 -10.93 12.53 -0.52
C ASN A 520 -12.36 13.01 -0.80
N ASP A 521 -12.88 12.65 -1.97
CA ASP A 521 -14.25 12.95 -2.38
C ASP A 521 -15.10 11.67 -2.40
N PHE A 522 -16.09 11.59 -1.52
CA PHE A 522 -17.06 10.50 -1.44
C PHE A 522 -18.40 10.92 -2.04
N VAL A 523 -18.75 10.33 -3.19
CA VAL A 523 -19.88 10.77 -4.01
C VAL A 523 -20.74 9.60 -4.45
N GLU A 524 -22.05 9.69 -4.29
CA GLU A 524 -23.04 8.72 -4.81
C GLU A 524 -22.84 7.25 -4.39
N ASN A 525 -21.95 6.96 -3.42
CA ASN A 525 -21.82 5.59 -2.91
C ASN A 525 -23.04 5.19 -2.07
N ASP A 526 -23.48 3.93 -2.09
CA ASP A 526 -24.53 3.46 -1.20
C ASP A 526 -24.13 3.70 0.26
N ASN A 527 -22.91 3.32 0.63
CA ASN A 527 -22.26 3.66 1.87
C ASN A 527 -20.94 4.39 1.57
N HIS A 528 -20.77 5.62 2.01
CA HIS A 528 -19.51 6.35 1.77
C HIS A 528 -18.32 5.64 2.40
N ALA A 529 -18.49 5.16 3.64
CA ALA A 529 -17.48 4.37 4.31
C ALA A 529 -18.12 3.29 5.18
N THR A 530 -17.44 2.17 5.32
CA THR A 530 -17.80 1.07 6.22
C THR A 530 -16.59 0.64 7.05
N ALA A 531 -16.84 0.21 8.28
CA ALA A 531 -15.80 -0.28 9.17
C ALA A 531 -16.22 -1.60 9.80
N SER A 532 -15.31 -2.56 9.85
CA SER A 532 -15.44 -3.70 10.73
C SER A 532 -15.26 -3.29 12.19
N ALA A 533 -15.54 -4.20 13.13
CA ALA A 533 -15.30 -3.96 14.56
C ALA A 533 -13.84 -3.50 14.80
N GLY A 534 -13.67 -2.56 15.73
CA GLY A 534 -12.35 -2.00 16.05
C GLY A 534 -12.46 -0.64 16.73
N PRO A 535 -11.35 0.09 16.89
CA PRO A 535 -11.32 1.41 17.51
C PRO A 535 -12.08 2.45 16.68
N LEU A 536 -12.36 3.60 17.28
CA LEU A 536 -12.77 4.78 16.53
C LEU A 536 -11.62 5.21 15.63
N ARG A 537 -11.93 5.53 14.39
CA ARG A 537 -10.97 6.04 13.39
C ARG A 537 -11.28 7.50 13.12
N VAL A 538 -10.27 8.34 13.22
CA VAL A 538 -10.37 9.77 12.90
C VAL A 538 -9.84 9.96 11.48
N TRP A 539 -10.72 10.35 10.56
CA TRP A 539 -10.39 10.53 9.14
C TRP A 539 -10.29 12.03 8.82
N ALA A 540 -9.23 12.62 9.30
CA ALA A 540 -8.82 13.99 9.01
C ALA A 540 -7.36 14.18 9.42
N ASP A 541 -6.69 15.13 8.79
CA ASP A 541 -5.40 15.63 9.20
C ASP A 541 -5.53 17.12 9.56
N GLY A 542 -5.16 17.50 10.80
CA GLY A 542 -5.34 18.85 11.30
C GLY A 542 -6.78 19.34 11.14
N ASN A 543 -6.99 20.30 10.25
CA ASN A 543 -8.31 20.85 9.89
C ASN A 543 -8.80 20.39 8.50
N GLN A 544 -8.11 19.45 7.89
CA GLN A 544 -8.43 18.91 6.57
C GLN A 544 -9.15 17.57 6.73
N GLY A 545 -10.44 17.54 6.46
CA GLY A 545 -11.24 16.33 6.36
C GLY A 545 -11.54 15.98 4.91
N ASN A 546 -12.55 15.16 4.70
CA ASN A 546 -12.98 14.68 3.39
C ASN A 546 -14.27 15.40 2.95
N TYR A 547 -14.52 15.41 1.65
CA TYR A 547 -15.84 15.75 1.14
C TYR A 547 -16.74 14.51 1.17
N TRP A 548 -17.90 14.66 1.83
CA TRP A 548 -18.92 13.64 1.93
C TRP A 548 -20.23 14.18 1.34
N GLN A 549 -20.65 13.65 0.22
CA GLN A 549 -21.90 14.08 -0.39
C GLN A 549 -23.07 13.90 0.59
N GLY A 550 -23.75 15.00 0.90
CA GLY A 550 -24.87 15.02 1.82
C GLY A 550 -24.53 15.29 3.29
N ALA A 551 -23.25 15.43 3.67
CA ALA A 551 -22.85 15.71 5.06
C ALA A 551 -23.34 17.07 5.58
N TYR A 552 -23.45 18.08 4.73
CA TYR A 552 -23.84 19.43 5.11
C TYR A 552 -25.35 19.69 5.10
N GLY A 553 -26.15 18.82 4.49
CA GLY A 553 -27.59 19.03 4.35
C GLY A 553 -27.89 20.37 3.69
N THR A 554 -28.76 21.20 4.35
CA THR A 554 -29.13 22.55 3.86
C THR A 554 -28.33 23.68 4.52
N ASP A 555 -27.46 23.40 5.49
CA ASP A 555 -26.72 24.39 6.29
C ASP A 555 -25.22 24.26 6.08
N ALA A 556 -24.73 24.83 4.98
CA ALA A 556 -23.30 24.80 4.62
C ALA A 556 -22.42 25.68 5.54
N ASP A 557 -23.02 26.53 6.39
CA ASP A 557 -22.26 27.49 7.20
C ASP A 557 -21.86 26.96 8.59
N SER A 558 -22.28 25.74 8.96
CA SER A 558 -21.97 25.13 10.27
C SER A 558 -21.45 23.72 10.13
N PRO A 559 -20.15 23.55 9.87
CA PRO A 559 -19.57 22.22 9.80
C PRO A 559 -19.72 21.49 11.14
N ARG A 560 -20.29 20.29 11.08
CA ARG A 560 -20.39 19.35 12.21
C ARG A 560 -19.55 18.14 11.89
N PRO A 561 -18.94 17.50 12.91
CA PRO A 561 -18.31 16.21 12.70
C PRO A 561 -19.26 15.24 12.00
N TYR A 562 -18.79 14.59 10.94
CA TYR A 562 -19.54 13.63 10.15
C TYR A 562 -19.16 12.20 10.53
N LEU A 563 -20.15 11.31 10.68
CA LEU A 563 -19.97 9.91 11.04
C LEU A 563 -20.55 9.02 9.93
N PRO A 564 -19.79 8.70 8.89
CA PRO A 564 -20.29 7.96 7.72
C PRO A 564 -20.86 6.57 8.07
N THR A 565 -20.44 5.98 9.18
CA THR A 565 -20.91 4.67 9.66
C THR A 565 -22.10 4.77 10.63
N ASP A 566 -22.54 5.99 11.01
CA ASP A 566 -23.73 6.20 11.81
C ASP A 566 -24.99 6.22 10.92
N PRO A 567 -26.07 5.51 11.27
CA PRO A 567 -27.29 5.48 10.45
C PRO A 567 -27.91 6.85 10.19
N VAL A 568 -27.73 7.83 11.08
CA VAL A 568 -28.28 9.19 10.89
C VAL A 568 -27.46 9.93 9.83
N ASP A 569 -26.14 9.97 9.95
CA ASP A 569 -25.26 10.66 9.00
C ASP A 569 -25.12 9.87 7.69
N GLY A 570 -24.96 8.57 7.77
CA GLY A 570 -24.75 7.71 6.60
C GLY A 570 -25.97 7.59 5.69
N HIS A 571 -27.20 7.69 6.22
CA HIS A 571 -28.41 7.47 5.43
C HIS A 571 -29.42 8.61 5.52
N LEU A 572 -29.74 9.09 6.73
CA LEU A 572 -30.85 10.06 6.90
C LEU A 572 -30.47 11.46 6.42
N HIS A 573 -29.24 11.92 6.68
CA HIS A 573 -28.78 13.23 6.22
C HIS A 573 -28.60 13.31 4.70
N ARG A 574 -28.29 12.20 4.05
CA ARG A 574 -28.09 12.13 2.58
C ARG A 574 -29.38 12.22 1.77
N SER A 575 -30.54 11.99 2.39
CA SER A 575 -31.84 12.05 1.73
C SER A 575 -32.58 13.32 2.14
N THR A 576 -32.89 14.19 1.18
CA THR A 576 -33.70 15.40 1.40
C THR A 576 -35.05 15.10 2.06
N ALA A 577 -35.63 13.93 1.77
CA ALA A 577 -36.89 13.51 2.38
C ALA A 577 -36.76 13.15 3.87
N HIS A 578 -35.60 12.67 4.30
CA HIS A 578 -35.35 12.23 5.67
C HIS A 578 -34.63 13.28 6.53
N TYR A 579 -34.12 14.33 5.91
CA TYR A 579 -33.37 15.40 6.58
C TYR A 579 -34.13 15.98 7.78
N THR A 580 -35.44 16.24 7.64
CA THR A 580 -36.29 16.77 8.73
C THR A 580 -36.35 15.81 9.93
N VAL A 581 -36.26 14.51 9.70
CA VAL A 581 -36.19 13.49 10.77
C VAL A 581 -34.83 13.49 11.42
N ALA A 582 -33.75 13.57 10.60
CA ALA A 582 -32.38 13.63 11.07
C ALA A 582 -32.14 14.86 11.98
N GLU A 583 -32.66 16.02 11.61
CA GLU A 583 -32.56 17.29 12.36
C GLU A 583 -33.62 17.46 13.46
N SER A 584 -34.44 16.46 13.70
CA SER A 584 -35.45 16.56 14.77
C SER A 584 -34.81 16.72 16.15
N PRO A 585 -35.42 17.50 17.08
CA PRO A 585 -34.90 17.69 18.44
C PRO A 585 -34.69 16.38 19.21
N VAL A 586 -35.43 15.33 18.86
CA VAL A 586 -35.30 13.99 19.46
C VAL A 586 -33.99 13.33 19.01
N ASN A 587 -33.70 13.35 17.72
CA ASN A 587 -32.42 12.77 17.19
C ASN A 587 -31.21 13.57 17.67
N GLN A 588 -31.28 14.90 17.69
CA GLN A 588 -30.22 15.73 18.25
C GLN A 588 -30.01 15.47 19.75
N GLY A 589 -31.08 15.27 20.51
CA GLY A 589 -30.97 14.89 21.92
C GLY A 589 -30.36 13.50 22.13
N LEU A 590 -30.69 12.51 21.28
CA LEU A 590 -30.10 11.18 21.30
C LEU A 590 -28.61 11.22 20.92
N ARG A 591 -28.24 12.00 19.92
CA ARG A 591 -26.83 12.18 19.51
C ARG A 591 -25.99 12.86 20.59
N ALA A 592 -26.54 13.88 21.25
CA ALA A 592 -25.88 14.51 22.39
C ALA A 592 -25.66 13.52 23.54
N LEU A 593 -26.60 12.60 23.78
CA LEU A 593 -26.45 11.51 24.74
C LEU A 593 -25.41 10.50 24.32
N GLN A 594 -25.40 10.09 23.04
CA GLN A 594 -24.37 9.20 22.49
C GLN A 594 -22.96 9.80 22.61
N GLY A 595 -22.81 11.10 22.34
CA GLY A 595 -21.53 11.80 22.47
C GLY A 595 -21.04 11.94 23.92
N SER A 596 -21.97 11.96 24.90
CA SER A 596 -21.64 12.19 26.31
C SER A 596 -21.54 10.91 27.16
N THR A 597 -22.06 9.77 26.66
CA THR A 597 -22.13 8.52 27.45
C THR A 597 -21.15 7.49 26.87
N PRO A 598 -20.08 7.12 27.62
CA PRO A 598 -19.18 6.07 27.18
C PRO A 598 -19.93 4.76 26.86
N GLY A 599 -19.60 4.13 25.74
CA GLY A 599 -20.20 2.87 25.30
C GLY A 599 -21.49 3.00 24.46
N LEU A 600 -22.03 4.20 24.27
CA LEU A 600 -23.17 4.45 23.37
C LEU A 600 -22.75 4.93 21.96
N ARG A 601 -21.47 5.13 21.70
CA ARG A 601 -20.99 5.50 20.37
C ARG A 601 -21.22 4.34 19.40
N SER A 602 -21.98 4.59 18.35
CA SER A 602 -22.27 3.62 17.29
C SER A 602 -21.40 3.79 16.05
N GLY A 603 -20.79 4.96 15.88
CA GLY A 603 -19.89 5.24 14.76
C GLY A 603 -18.46 4.79 15.04
N SER A 604 -17.86 4.08 14.07
CA SER A 604 -16.46 3.64 14.13
C SER A 604 -15.51 4.48 13.26
N ILE A 605 -16.05 5.44 12.51
CA ILE A 605 -15.32 6.45 11.75
C ILE A 605 -15.92 7.82 12.08
N ILE A 606 -15.05 8.79 12.28
CA ILE A 606 -15.43 10.21 12.43
C ILE A 606 -14.53 11.08 11.56
N ASP A 607 -15.14 11.99 10.81
CA ASP A 607 -14.47 13.13 10.21
C ASP A 607 -14.87 14.38 11.00
N PRO A 608 -13.96 14.95 11.78
CA PRO A 608 -14.26 16.15 12.58
C PRO A 608 -14.33 17.43 11.74
N TYR A 609 -13.79 17.44 10.52
CA TYR A 609 -13.64 18.60 9.65
C TYR A 609 -14.11 18.33 8.21
N PRO A 610 -15.36 17.81 8.01
CA PRO A 610 -15.83 17.50 6.66
C PRO A 610 -15.78 18.76 5.79
N GLN A 611 -15.52 18.58 4.50
CA GLN A 611 -15.40 19.68 3.54
C GLN A 611 -16.75 19.99 2.87
N PRO A 612 -17.09 21.26 2.62
CA PRO A 612 -18.38 21.64 2.06
C PRO A 612 -18.53 21.38 0.56
N THR A 613 -17.43 21.27 -0.14
CA THR A 613 -17.37 21.08 -1.60
C THR A 613 -16.33 20.01 -1.96
N PRO A 614 -16.50 19.36 -3.12
CA PRO A 614 -15.47 18.46 -3.63
C PRO A 614 -14.10 19.14 -3.66
N GLN A 615 -13.07 18.37 -3.27
CA GLN A 615 -11.69 18.86 -3.17
C GLN A 615 -10.93 18.63 -4.48
N ASN A 616 -11.37 17.68 -5.31
CA ASN A 616 -10.69 17.19 -6.50
C ASN A 616 -11.54 17.38 -7.76
N PRO A 617 -11.85 18.62 -8.17
CA PRO A 617 -12.86 18.90 -9.21
C PRO A 617 -12.52 18.29 -10.58
N ASP A 618 -11.25 18.25 -10.96
CA ASP A 618 -10.83 17.68 -12.24
C ASP A 618 -11.01 16.16 -12.27
N ARG A 619 -10.60 15.46 -11.20
CA ARG A 619 -10.82 14.01 -11.04
C ARG A 619 -12.29 13.68 -10.88
N TYR A 620 -13.03 14.54 -10.22
CA TYR A 620 -14.48 14.39 -10.11
C TYR A 620 -15.13 14.38 -11.51
N ALA A 621 -14.73 15.30 -12.39
CA ALA A 621 -15.24 15.35 -13.76
C ALA A 621 -14.83 14.12 -14.60
N ILE A 622 -13.66 13.53 -14.34
CA ILE A 622 -13.25 12.26 -14.96
C ILE A 622 -14.12 11.13 -14.42
N ALA A 623 -14.28 11.03 -13.10
CA ALA A 623 -15.14 10.02 -12.47
C ALA A 623 -16.59 10.05 -13.00
N GLU A 624 -17.14 11.25 -13.25
CA GLU A 624 -18.48 11.41 -13.84
C GLU A 624 -18.56 10.81 -15.25
N ARG A 625 -17.57 11.10 -16.08
CA ARG A 625 -17.52 10.53 -17.43
C ARG A 625 -17.35 9.01 -17.44
N VAL A 626 -16.51 8.47 -16.52
CA VAL A 626 -16.31 7.01 -16.44
C VAL A 626 -17.58 6.29 -15.99
N VAL A 627 -18.37 6.88 -15.08
CA VAL A 627 -19.68 6.34 -14.68
C VAL A 627 -20.67 6.37 -15.85
N ASP A 628 -20.69 7.45 -16.65
CA ASP A 628 -21.67 7.63 -17.73
C ASP A 628 -21.31 6.84 -19.01
N ASP A 629 -20.01 6.80 -19.36
CA ASP A 629 -19.52 6.35 -20.67
C ASP A 629 -18.54 5.15 -20.58
N GLY A 630 -18.22 4.68 -19.38
CA GLY A 630 -17.27 3.58 -19.12
C GLY A 630 -15.80 4.02 -19.04
N ILE A 631 -14.92 3.05 -18.81
CA ILE A 631 -13.47 3.29 -18.55
C ILE A 631 -12.77 3.99 -19.73
N ASP A 632 -13.24 3.80 -20.97
CA ASP A 632 -12.69 4.42 -22.17
C ASP A 632 -12.83 5.96 -22.15
N ALA A 633 -13.74 6.50 -21.35
CA ALA A 633 -13.90 7.93 -21.14
C ALA A 633 -12.84 8.55 -20.21
N ALA A 634 -12.07 7.72 -19.49
CA ALA A 634 -10.89 8.19 -18.76
C ALA A 634 -9.83 8.73 -19.74
N PRO A 635 -9.06 9.76 -19.37
CA PRO A 635 -7.97 10.24 -20.21
C PRO A 635 -7.03 9.09 -20.57
N SER A 636 -6.63 9.02 -21.86
CA SER A 636 -5.59 8.08 -22.27
C SER A 636 -4.29 8.40 -21.52
N ALA A 637 -3.62 7.37 -21.03
CA ALA A 637 -2.35 7.47 -20.33
C ALA A 637 -1.27 8.26 -21.12
N THR A 638 -1.36 8.25 -22.44
CA THR A 638 -0.40 8.91 -23.35
C THR A 638 -0.60 10.43 -23.51
N ASN A 639 -1.59 11.07 -22.85
CA ASN A 639 -1.95 12.47 -23.09
C ASN A 639 -1.89 13.40 -21.87
N THR A 640 -1.36 12.99 -20.77
CA THR A 640 -1.12 13.90 -19.62
C THR A 640 0.26 14.56 -19.74
N THR A 641 0.44 15.48 -20.70
CA THR A 641 1.45 16.51 -20.53
C THR A 641 1.01 17.37 -19.35
N ALA A 642 1.68 17.21 -18.22
CA ALA A 642 1.53 18.09 -17.08
C ALA A 642 1.64 19.53 -17.55
N THR A 643 0.56 20.27 -17.40
CA THR A 643 0.62 21.73 -17.49
C THR A 643 1.09 22.20 -16.11
N PRO A 644 2.17 22.98 -16.02
CA PRO A 644 2.84 23.37 -14.80
C PRO A 644 1.96 24.13 -13.82
#